data_f9b57b3c560ec8e4b674da4cf9ea6935
#
_entry.id   f9b57b3c560ec8e4b674da4cf9ea6935
#
_cell.length_a   1.000
_cell.length_b   1.000
_cell.length_c   1.000
_cell.angle_alpha   90.00
_cell.angle_beta   90.00
_cell.angle_gamma   90.00
#
_symmetry.space_group_name_H-M   'P 1'
#
loop_
_entity.id
_entity.type
_entity.pdbx_description
1 polymer ?
#
loop_
_entity_poly.entity_id
_entity_poly.type
_entity_poly.pdbx_seq_one_letter_code
_entity_poly.pdbx_strand_id
1 'polypeptide(L)'
;MIVSRWDRITWLRYHATVVFNPIVGKEIDRSNRGVKVTQISKWLKVLTLSLLTLVVAAIVAVTSLIDPNDYVADIEALAKQNQLNLDIQGDISWQFFPKLGISATNVVFSNNLISAGSVDELVVTASLLGLINTRFDLANLPIDSIEVLDARVRYIGPNALPIQFNNISVSIDNFSLKGGDTNIEASAEIFNGLPLSIEAIIAIQLDGQKISQIKATNIELKADQINISGKVDADLSNSQIIGKLSSPSINLRRQIKSIQLNLPIFTMPVMSNTAALTDVYFNSEFSINPRGYSNYTHQVVIDGQAFNVTIEADQSTGKMDALVTGNQFKLGDYLPPQGSPNTQLQTAAIFAPLSLPFLLWQGQSHVELAIEDIAMQTFSVRNLYAQLDGGNNLVQLSSLNADLFGGQFNATAEFDLRNAQPSFNLQPTVNAIDLGEAFLALTGNADISGQLSAQTNVSGNGSDIVTIQQSLLGMGQFSVTSPTFGPINVEQTVCQSVALLSGSGSTGTFSAGTQLDTLQGNLSFANGQLLVSDISTAIGNLKLSGRSTVQMIEQTFQLNAEAVVAGAKSSSSGCAINQRLQNQIIPFMCQGNFGPNGSKSPNCAPDQKVLGKLLQNTLFEKIGQEFMGISGGESAASGNAVKDSLKTFFKAKLNK
;
A
#
# COMPACT_ATOMS: atom_id res chain seq x y z
N MET A 1 -26.10 -29.68 -17.59
CA MET A 1 -26.28 -30.18 -18.96
C MET A 1 -24.89 -30.60 -19.45
N ILE A 2 -24.61 -31.88 -19.18
CA ILE A 2 -23.90 -32.83 -20.04
C ILE A 2 -22.78 -32.20 -20.88
N VAL A 3 -21.54 -32.33 -20.44
CA VAL A 3 -20.29 -32.70 -21.16
C VAL A 3 -19.15 -32.59 -20.15
N SER A 4 -18.62 -33.66 -19.69
CA SER A 4 -17.20 -33.93 -19.41
C SER A 4 -17.02 -35.16 -18.52
N ARG A 5 -17.16 -36.29 -19.14
CA ARG A 5 -16.85 -37.60 -18.53
C ARG A 5 -15.98 -38.42 -19.49
N TRP A 6 -14.96 -37.76 -20.10
CA TRP A 6 -14.14 -38.47 -21.14
C TRP A 6 -12.64 -38.14 -21.10
N ASP A 7 -12.07 -37.58 -20.03
CA ASP A 7 -10.62 -37.32 -19.97
C ASP A 7 -9.81 -38.23 -19.01
N ARG A 8 -10.41 -39.23 -18.39
CA ARG A 8 -9.67 -40.17 -17.51
C ARG A 8 -9.10 -41.43 -18.22
N ILE A 9 -9.13 -41.54 -19.56
CA ILE A 9 -8.64 -42.73 -20.28
C ILE A 9 -7.35 -42.47 -21.09
N THR A 10 -6.85 -41.26 -21.17
CA THR A 10 -5.64 -40.93 -21.95
C THR A 10 -4.32 -40.98 -21.18
N TRP A 11 -4.32 -41.15 -19.87
CA TRP A 11 -3.07 -41.20 -19.07
C TRP A 11 -2.41 -42.59 -18.98
N LEU A 12 -3.05 -43.63 -19.45
CA LEU A 12 -2.54 -45.03 -19.40
C LEU A 12 -1.84 -45.49 -20.68
N ARG A 13 -1.50 -44.62 -21.63
CA ARG A 13 -0.87 -45.01 -22.91
C ARG A 13 0.55 -44.48 -23.16
N TYR A 14 1.24 -43.88 -22.21
CA TYR A 14 2.55 -43.25 -22.53
C TYR A 14 3.79 -43.80 -21.79
N HIS A 15 3.71 -44.90 -21.07
CA HIS A 15 4.91 -45.51 -20.43
C HIS A 15 5.05 -47.00 -20.62
N ALA A 16 4.89 -47.50 -21.86
CA ALA A 16 5.29 -48.86 -22.23
C ALA A 16 6.03 -48.83 -23.57
N THR A 17 7.20 -48.22 -23.62
CA THR A 17 8.15 -48.41 -24.72
C THR A 17 9.56 -48.53 -24.12
N VAL A 18 9.86 -49.65 -23.51
CA VAL A 18 11.24 -50.03 -23.22
C VAL A 18 11.70 -51.02 -24.28
N VAL A 19 12.48 -50.51 -25.17
CA VAL A 19 13.62 -51.07 -25.88
C VAL A 19 13.78 -52.59 -25.82
N PHE A 20 13.41 -53.27 -26.87
CA PHE A 20 13.99 -54.55 -27.24
C PHE A 20 15.03 -54.33 -28.35
N ASN A 21 16.30 -54.57 -28.00
CA ASN A 21 17.40 -54.63 -28.96
C ASN A 21 17.61 -56.12 -29.34
N PRO A 22 17.60 -56.52 -30.59
CA PRO A 22 17.84 -57.91 -30.97
C PRO A 22 19.34 -58.17 -31.06
N ILE A 23 19.85 -59.09 -30.27
CA ILE A 23 21.16 -59.71 -30.50
C ILE A 23 20.97 -60.94 -31.40
N VAL A 24 21.64 -60.83 -32.50
CA VAL A 24 21.77 -61.76 -33.59
C VAL A 24 22.38 -63.10 -33.13
N GLY A 25 21.90 -64.12 -33.78
CA GLY A 25 22.07 -65.54 -33.60
C GLY A 25 23.44 -66.14 -33.42
N LYS A 26 23.39 -67.31 -32.82
CA LYS A 26 24.26 -68.44 -33.11
C LYS A 26 23.47 -69.73 -32.95
N GLU A 27 23.35 -70.44 -34.04
CA GLU A 27 22.94 -71.80 -34.07
C GLU A 27 23.81 -72.64 -33.15
N ILE A 28 23.20 -73.41 -32.26
CA ILE A 28 23.80 -74.65 -31.69
C ILE A 28 22.72 -75.76 -31.64
N ASP A 29 23.09 -76.76 -32.26
CA ASP A 29 22.63 -78.07 -32.53
C ASP A 29 21.68 -78.76 -31.54
N ARG A 30 20.75 -79.55 -32.11
CA ARG A 30 19.77 -80.42 -31.45
C ARG A 30 20.44 -81.56 -30.74
N SER A 31 20.20 -81.70 -29.45
CA SER A 31 20.20 -83.01 -28.81
C SER A 31 19.08 -83.11 -27.78
N ASN A 32 18.17 -84.03 -28.08
CA ASN A 32 17.05 -84.52 -27.32
C ASN A 32 17.24 -84.57 -25.79
N ARG A 33 16.41 -83.87 -25.03
CA ARG A 33 15.68 -84.44 -23.86
C ARG A 33 14.44 -83.58 -23.59
N GLY A 34 13.29 -84.18 -23.98
CA GLY A 34 11.97 -83.56 -23.72
C GLY A 34 11.66 -83.55 -22.21
N VAL A 35 11.87 -82.37 -21.60
CA VAL A 35 11.25 -82.06 -20.33
C VAL A 35 9.94 -81.31 -20.68
N LYS A 36 8.81 -81.90 -20.30
CA LYS A 36 7.46 -81.46 -20.63
C LYS A 36 7.19 -80.08 -20.04
N VAL A 37 7.40 -79.02 -20.81
CA VAL A 37 7.08 -77.57 -20.48
C VAL A 37 5.59 -77.41 -20.14
N THR A 38 4.71 -78.30 -20.55
CA THR A 38 3.27 -78.32 -20.28
C THR A 38 2.90 -78.61 -18.82
N GLN A 39 3.76 -79.22 -18.02
CA GLN A 39 3.47 -79.51 -16.61
C GLN A 39 3.86 -78.28 -15.71
N ILE A 40 4.94 -77.56 -16.02
CA ILE A 40 5.37 -76.38 -15.24
C ILE A 40 4.32 -75.25 -15.34
N SER A 41 3.70 -75.10 -16.54
CA SER A 41 2.66 -74.10 -16.70
C SER A 41 1.36 -74.36 -15.93
N LYS A 42 1.05 -75.67 -15.76
CA LYS A 42 -0.11 -76.09 -14.95
C LYS A 42 0.13 -75.95 -13.47
N TRP A 43 1.31 -76.26 -12.99
CA TRP A 43 1.68 -76.05 -11.59
C TRP A 43 1.79 -74.54 -11.23
N LEU A 44 2.30 -73.74 -12.14
CA LEU A 44 2.33 -72.30 -11.96
C LEU A 44 0.91 -71.70 -11.88
N LYS A 45 0.00 -72.16 -12.75
CA LYS A 45 -1.42 -71.74 -12.71
C LYS A 45 -2.13 -72.20 -11.46
N VAL A 46 -1.87 -73.43 -10.99
CA VAL A 46 -2.44 -73.91 -9.73
C VAL A 46 -1.87 -73.16 -8.54
N LEU A 47 -0.59 -72.86 -8.55
CA LEU A 47 0.08 -72.09 -7.47
C LEU A 47 -0.39 -70.62 -7.42
N THR A 48 -0.55 -69.96 -8.56
CA THR A 48 -1.13 -68.63 -8.65
C THR A 48 -2.61 -68.61 -8.24
N LEU A 49 -3.40 -69.65 -8.64
CA LEU A 49 -4.80 -69.77 -8.25
C LEU A 49 -4.96 -70.02 -6.74
N SER A 50 -4.10 -70.91 -6.19
CA SER A 50 -4.11 -71.17 -4.74
C SER A 50 -3.65 -70.00 -3.91
N LEU A 51 -2.65 -69.23 -4.39
CA LEU A 51 -2.21 -68.02 -3.76
C LEU A 51 -3.34 -66.96 -3.80
N LEU A 52 -4.00 -66.81 -4.95
CA LEU A 52 -5.14 -65.86 -5.09
C LEU A 52 -6.30 -66.25 -4.17
N THR A 53 -6.63 -67.60 -4.09
CA THR A 53 -7.67 -68.06 -3.16
C THR A 53 -7.29 -67.87 -1.71
N LEU A 54 -6.02 -67.97 -1.35
CA LEU A 54 -5.53 -67.76 0.01
C LEU A 54 -5.58 -66.29 0.36
N VAL A 55 -5.23 -65.40 -0.57
CA VAL A 55 -5.35 -63.95 -0.42
C VAL A 55 -6.82 -63.53 -0.26
N VAL A 56 -7.71 -64.04 -1.11
CA VAL A 56 -9.17 -63.79 -1.02
C VAL A 56 -9.73 -64.31 0.32
N ALA A 57 -9.33 -65.52 0.74
CA ALA A 57 -9.74 -66.10 2.01
C ALA A 57 -9.23 -65.27 3.22
N ALA A 58 -7.99 -64.76 3.13
CA ALA A 58 -7.44 -63.86 4.16
C ALA A 58 -8.20 -62.52 4.21
N ILE A 59 -8.52 -61.93 3.05
CA ILE A 59 -9.34 -60.71 2.97
C ILE A 59 -10.72 -60.98 3.59
N VAL A 60 -11.40 -62.03 3.20
CA VAL A 60 -12.72 -62.39 3.78
C VAL A 60 -12.62 -62.65 5.27
N ALA A 61 -11.57 -63.28 5.77
CA ALA A 61 -11.37 -63.50 7.19
C ALA A 61 -11.18 -62.18 7.96
N VAL A 62 -10.35 -61.26 7.46
CA VAL A 62 -10.13 -59.96 8.10
C VAL A 62 -11.42 -59.15 8.12
N THR A 63 -12.14 -59.07 7.02
CA THR A 63 -13.40 -58.29 6.95
C THR A 63 -14.54 -58.91 7.74
N SER A 64 -14.52 -60.23 7.98
CA SER A 64 -15.54 -60.90 8.80
C SER A 64 -15.24 -60.87 10.30
N LEU A 65 -13.99 -60.62 10.68
CA LEU A 65 -13.55 -60.65 12.08
C LEU A 65 -13.39 -59.26 12.69
N ILE A 66 -13.18 -58.22 11.87
CA ILE A 66 -12.93 -56.83 12.32
C ILE A 66 -13.88 -55.90 11.56
N ASP A 67 -14.85 -55.36 12.25
CA ASP A 67 -15.67 -54.26 11.73
C ASP A 67 -15.00 -52.94 12.09
N PRO A 68 -14.54 -52.13 11.09
CA PRO A 68 -13.91 -50.85 11.40
C PRO A 68 -14.86 -49.86 12.08
N ASN A 69 -16.18 -50.03 11.97
CA ASN A 69 -17.15 -49.19 12.64
C ASN A 69 -17.15 -49.35 14.17
N ASP A 70 -16.67 -50.49 14.69
CA ASP A 70 -16.52 -50.72 16.14
C ASP A 70 -15.52 -49.76 16.78
N TYR A 71 -14.61 -49.15 16.00
CA TYR A 71 -13.56 -48.25 16.46
C TYR A 71 -13.90 -46.76 16.33
N VAL A 72 -15.07 -46.40 15.80
CA VAL A 72 -15.48 -44.98 15.61
C VAL A 72 -15.37 -44.19 16.93
N ALA A 73 -15.94 -44.73 18.00
CA ALA A 73 -15.94 -44.06 19.31
C ALA A 73 -14.52 -43.85 19.88
N ASP A 74 -13.60 -44.78 19.64
CA ASP A 74 -12.21 -44.70 20.09
C ASP A 74 -11.44 -43.63 19.28
N ILE A 75 -11.68 -43.56 17.96
CA ILE A 75 -11.09 -42.56 17.06
C ILE A 75 -11.57 -41.14 17.47
N GLU A 76 -12.85 -40.96 17.68
CA GLU A 76 -13.43 -39.67 18.12
C GLU A 76 -12.91 -39.25 19.52
N ALA A 77 -12.79 -40.22 20.44
CA ALA A 77 -12.23 -39.94 21.76
C ALA A 77 -10.75 -39.53 21.69
N LEU A 78 -9.95 -40.17 20.83
CA LEU A 78 -8.55 -39.84 20.60
C LEU A 78 -8.41 -38.44 19.95
N ALA A 79 -9.25 -38.11 18.96
CA ALA A 79 -9.30 -36.81 18.34
C ALA A 79 -9.61 -35.72 19.39
N LYS A 80 -10.59 -35.95 20.25
CA LYS A 80 -10.98 -35.03 21.32
C LYS A 80 -9.86 -34.80 22.34
N GLN A 81 -9.08 -35.81 22.70
CA GLN A 81 -7.89 -35.66 23.54
C GLN A 81 -6.85 -34.70 22.93
N ASN A 82 -6.81 -34.63 21.59
CA ASN A 82 -5.94 -33.72 20.82
C ASN A 82 -6.62 -32.40 20.43
N GLN A 83 -7.67 -32.00 21.13
CA GLN A 83 -8.41 -30.72 20.91
C GLN A 83 -9.09 -30.63 19.53
N LEU A 84 -9.39 -31.76 18.91
CA LEU A 84 -10.13 -31.85 17.67
C LEU A 84 -11.49 -32.50 17.95
N ASN A 85 -12.58 -31.77 17.78
CA ASN A 85 -13.92 -32.36 17.79
C ASN A 85 -14.11 -33.05 16.44
N LEU A 86 -14.16 -34.36 16.41
CA LEU A 86 -14.37 -35.22 15.24
C LEU A 86 -15.68 -35.93 15.41
N ASP A 87 -16.47 -36.01 14.34
CA ASP A 87 -17.74 -36.74 14.27
C ASP A 87 -17.80 -37.45 12.91
N ILE A 88 -17.77 -38.78 12.93
CA ILE A 88 -17.81 -39.67 11.74
C ILE A 88 -19.27 -40.05 11.51
N GLN A 89 -19.95 -39.34 10.61
CA GLN A 89 -21.38 -39.52 10.33
C GLN A 89 -21.66 -40.63 9.29
N GLY A 90 -20.68 -40.99 8.48
CA GLY A 90 -20.78 -42.05 7.52
C GLY A 90 -20.13 -43.33 7.99
N ASP A 91 -20.19 -44.36 7.15
CA ASP A 91 -19.61 -45.66 7.45
C ASP A 91 -18.10 -45.68 7.27
N ILE A 92 -17.39 -46.41 8.12
CA ILE A 92 -16.00 -46.79 7.89
C ILE A 92 -16.00 -48.15 7.18
N SER A 93 -15.35 -48.22 6.02
CA SER A 93 -15.29 -49.42 5.19
C SER A 93 -13.85 -49.84 4.87
N TRP A 94 -13.64 -51.14 4.65
CA TRP A 94 -12.36 -51.64 4.18
C TRP A 94 -12.13 -51.30 2.70
N GLN A 95 -10.92 -50.83 2.40
CA GLN A 95 -10.42 -50.64 1.04
C GLN A 95 -9.34 -51.71 0.75
N PHE A 96 -9.47 -52.44 -0.36
CA PHE A 96 -8.56 -53.54 -0.69
C PHE A 96 -7.70 -53.30 -1.93
N PHE A 97 -8.06 -52.35 -2.76
CA PHE A 97 -7.36 -52.06 -3.99
C PHE A 97 -7.29 -50.53 -4.21
N PRO A 98 -6.16 -49.98 -4.68
CA PRO A 98 -4.88 -50.64 -4.99
C PRO A 98 -4.03 -51.00 -3.77
N LYS A 99 -4.31 -50.43 -2.58
CA LYS A 99 -3.64 -50.67 -1.31
C LYS A 99 -4.67 -51.11 -0.26
N LEU A 100 -4.23 -51.85 0.74
CA LEU A 100 -5.09 -52.20 1.88
C LEU A 100 -5.27 -50.96 2.78
N GLY A 101 -6.50 -50.62 3.11
CA GLY A 101 -6.80 -49.45 3.93
C GLY A 101 -8.21 -49.44 4.47
N ILE A 102 -8.57 -48.34 5.04
CA ILE A 102 -9.91 -47.99 5.49
C ILE A 102 -10.33 -46.65 4.85
N SER A 103 -11.60 -46.55 4.49
CA SER A 103 -12.22 -45.33 4.02
C SER A 103 -13.34 -44.93 5.00
N ALA A 104 -13.32 -43.68 5.45
CA ALA A 104 -14.40 -43.08 6.24
C ALA A 104 -15.09 -42.00 5.42
N THR A 105 -16.43 -42.00 5.42
CA THR A 105 -17.21 -41.05 4.65
C THR A 105 -17.94 -40.07 5.56
N ASN A 106 -18.25 -38.86 5.05
CA ASN A 106 -18.98 -37.80 5.79
C ASN A 106 -18.41 -37.52 7.18
N VAL A 107 -17.12 -37.17 7.23
CA VAL A 107 -16.43 -36.82 8.46
C VAL A 107 -16.56 -35.32 8.71
N VAL A 108 -17.07 -34.95 9.89
CA VAL A 108 -17.21 -33.54 10.32
C VAL A 108 -16.21 -33.26 11.43
N PHE A 109 -15.58 -32.08 11.43
CA PHE A 109 -14.62 -31.73 12.45
C PHE A 109 -14.61 -30.23 12.75
N SER A 110 -14.17 -29.87 13.96
CA SER A 110 -14.00 -28.49 14.39
C SER A 110 -12.96 -28.37 15.50
N ASN A 111 -12.35 -27.17 15.60
CA ASN A 111 -11.47 -26.81 16.71
C ASN A 111 -11.51 -25.29 16.94
N ASN A 112 -10.58 -24.75 17.74
CA ASN A 112 -10.51 -23.32 18.06
C ASN A 112 -10.21 -22.43 16.84
N LEU A 113 -9.60 -22.96 15.79
CA LEU A 113 -9.22 -22.23 14.56
C LEU A 113 -10.16 -22.56 13.39
N ILE A 114 -10.75 -23.73 13.39
CA ILE A 114 -11.66 -24.24 12.37
C ILE A 114 -13.06 -24.27 12.95
N SER A 115 -13.89 -23.32 12.53
CA SER A 115 -15.28 -23.26 13.03
C SER A 115 -16.18 -24.34 12.47
N ALA A 116 -15.89 -24.83 11.28
CA ALA A 116 -16.57 -25.94 10.63
C ALA A 116 -15.65 -26.56 9.58
N GLY A 117 -15.55 -27.88 9.62
CA GLY A 117 -14.85 -28.67 8.60
C GLY A 117 -15.67 -29.89 8.26
N SER A 118 -15.67 -30.32 6.99
CA SER A 118 -16.26 -31.55 6.53
C SER A 118 -15.35 -32.20 5.48
N VAL A 119 -15.32 -33.52 5.47
CA VAL A 119 -14.60 -34.35 4.48
C VAL A 119 -15.60 -35.33 3.90
N ASP A 120 -15.74 -35.33 2.59
CA ASP A 120 -16.65 -36.27 1.94
C ASP A 120 -16.10 -37.71 2.01
N GLU A 121 -14.79 -37.88 1.81
CA GLU A 121 -14.11 -39.17 1.96
C GLU A 121 -12.67 -39.01 2.48
N LEU A 122 -12.32 -39.77 3.51
CA LEU A 122 -10.98 -39.90 4.08
C LEU A 122 -10.51 -41.35 3.91
N VAL A 123 -9.43 -41.57 3.17
CA VAL A 123 -8.83 -42.88 2.94
C VAL A 123 -7.48 -42.95 3.65
N VAL A 124 -7.28 -44.00 4.46
CA VAL A 124 -5.99 -44.27 5.10
C VAL A 124 -5.56 -45.68 4.68
N THR A 125 -4.39 -45.78 4.05
CA THR A 125 -3.85 -47.07 3.61
C THR A 125 -2.64 -47.47 4.44
N ALA A 126 -2.40 -48.75 4.54
CA ALA A 126 -1.29 -49.34 5.25
C ALA A 126 -0.47 -50.26 4.34
N SER A 127 0.84 -50.32 4.60
CA SER A 127 1.72 -51.27 3.92
C SER A 127 1.42 -52.69 4.36
N LEU A 128 1.05 -53.57 3.43
CA LEU A 128 0.77 -54.98 3.71
C LEU A 128 1.96 -55.70 4.36
N LEU A 129 3.17 -55.45 3.89
CA LEU A 129 4.40 -55.99 4.48
C LEU A 129 4.65 -55.41 5.89
N GLY A 130 4.32 -54.13 6.10
CA GLY A 130 4.38 -53.50 7.40
C GLY A 130 3.41 -54.13 8.39
N LEU A 131 2.15 -54.40 7.98
CA LEU A 131 1.13 -55.04 8.81
C LEU A 131 1.55 -56.45 9.25
N ILE A 132 2.13 -57.25 8.34
CA ILE A 132 2.66 -58.55 8.67
C ILE A 132 3.80 -58.47 9.69
N ASN A 133 4.71 -57.52 9.53
CA ASN A 133 5.85 -57.31 10.42
C ASN A 133 5.43 -56.84 11.81
N THR A 134 4.39 -55.99 11.92
CA THR A 134 3.83 -55.53 13.19
C THR A 134 2.84 -56.53 13.82
N ARG A 135 2.63 -57.68 13.21
CA ARG A 135 1.65 -58.70 13.64
C ARG A 135 0.22 -58.14 13.79
N PHE A 136 -0.13 -57.16 12.93
CA PHE A 136 -1.43 -56.46 12.97
C PHE A 136 -1.68 -55.69 14.26
N ASP A 137 -0.64 -55.20 14.92
CA ASP A 137 -0.76 -54.35 16.07
C ASP A 137 -1.33 -52.98 15.64
N LEU A 138 -2.57 -52.70 16.06
CA LEU A 138 -3.29 -51.44 15.73
C LEU A 138 -2.63 -50.20 16.30
N ALA A 139 -1.86 -50.32 17.42
CA ALA A 139 -1.14 -49.22 18.02
C ALA A 139 0.11 -48.77 17.21
N ASN A 140 0.59 -49.65 16.31
CA ASN A 140 1.77 -49.42 15.47
C ASN A 140 1.46 -49.65 13.99
N LEU A 141 0.30 -49.20 13.52
CA LEU A 141 -0.10 -49.35 12.12
C LEU A 141 0.92 -48.65 11.19
N PRO A 142 1.51 -49.37 10.22
CA PRO A 142 2.41 -48.76 9.23
C PRO A 142 1.57 -48.06 8.14
N ILE A 143 1.12 -46.85 8.45
CA ILE A 143 0.39 -46.02 7.48
C ILE A 143 1.33 -45.74 6.30
N ASP A 144 0.82 -45.94 5.09
CA ASP A 144 1.54 -45.74 3.83
C ASP A 144 1.05 -44.50 3.08
N SER A 145 -0.28 -44.30 3.03
CA SER A 145 -0.84 -43.06 2.45
C SER A 145 -2.09 -42.60 3.20
N ILE A 146 -2.34 -41.31 3.10
CA ILE A 146 -3.58 -40.66 3.57
C ILE A 146 -4.11 -39.81 2.42
N GLU A 147 -5.37 -40.03 2.05
CA GLU A 147 -6.06 -39.26 1.03
C GLU A 147 -7.31 -38.63 1.62
N VAL A 148 -7.47 -37.32 1.38
CA VAL A 148 -8.66 -36.52 1.75
C VAL A 148 -9.29 -36.05 0.45
N LEU A 149 -10.57 -36.32 0.26
CA LEU A 149 -11.29 -35.96 -0.96
C LEU A 149 -12.47 -35.05 -0.64
N ASP A 150 -12.58 -33.99 -1.43
CA ASP A 150 -13.69 -33.02 -1.40
C ASP A 150 -13.99 -32.46 0.01
N ALA A 151 -12.92 -32.09 0.75
CA ALA A 151 -13.11 -31.45 2.04
C ALA A 151 -13.45 -29.96 1.90
N ARG A 152 -14.16 -29.45 2.91
CA ARG A 152 -14.48 -28.04 3.06
C ARG A 152 -14.10 -27.60 4.46
N VAL A 153 -13.43 -26.44 4.55
CA VAL A 153 -12.96 -25.91 5.83
C VAL A 153 -13.27 -24.43 5.91
N ARG A 154 -13.89 -24.03 7.03
CA ARG A 154 -14.08 -22.62 7.37
C ARG A 154 -13.12 -22.23 8.50
N TYR A 155 -12.07 -21.53 8.12
CA TYR A 155 -11.06 -21.03 9.03
C TYR A 155 -11.44 -19.63 9.55
N ILE A 156 -11.32 -19.41 10.84
CA ILE A 156 -11.51 -18.09 11.48
C ILE A 156 -10.21 -17.76 12.20
N GLY A 157 -9.43 -16.85 11.62
CA GLY A 157 -8.26 -16.29 12.31
C GLY A 157 -8.66 -15.37 13.46
N PRO A 158 -7.76 -15.12 14.41
CA PRO A 158 -8.05 -14.36 15.64
C PRO A 158 -8.60 -12.95 15.41
N ASN A 159 -8.33 -12.33 14.24
CA ASN A 159 -8.77 -10.98 13.87
C ASN A 159 -9.15 -10.87 12.39
N ALA A 160 -9.44 -11.98 11.70
CA ALA A 160 -9.62 -12.01 10.27
C ALA A 160 -11.06 -12.33 9.86
N LEU A 161 -11.44 -11.90 8.66
CA LEU A 161 -12.63 -12.39 7.99
C LEU A 161 -12.52 -13.92 7.83
N PRO A 162 -13.61 -14.67 8.02
CA PRO A 162 -13.58 -16.11 7.85
C PRO A 162 -13.21 -16.46 6.40
N ILE A 163 -12.18 -17.29 6.24
CA ILE A 163 -11.76 -17.82 4.94
C ILE A 163 -12.37 -19.21 4.76
N GLN A 164 -13.06 -19.40 3.65
CA GLN A 164 -13.62 -20.68 3.28
C GLN A 164 -12.74 -21.34 2.21
N PHE A 165 -12.29 -22.54 2.50
CA PHE A 165 -11.62 -23.44 1.58
C PHE A 165 -12.63 -24.47 1.11
N ASN A 166 -12.77 -24.64 -0.20
CA ASN A 166 -13.66 -25.61 -0.83
C ASN A 166 -12.84 -26.58 -1.69
N ASN A 167 -13.43 -27.72 -2.04
CA ASN A 167 -12.84 -28.71 -2.93
C ASN A 167 -11.42 -29.08 -2.52
N ILE A 168 -11.20 -29.20 -1.19
CA ILE A 168 -9.89 -29.56 -0.66
C ILE A 168 -9.63 -31.03 -0.97
N SER A 169 -8.53 -31.31 -1.65
CA SER A 169 -7.99 -32.65 -1.83
C SER A 169 -6.58 -32.69 -1.29
N VAL A 170 -6.26 -33.69 -0.46
CA VAL A 170 -4.91 -33.88 0.10
C VAL A 170 -4.49 -35.33 -0.18
N SER A 171 -3.29 -35.52 -0.70
CA SER A 171 -2.61 -36.80 -0.81
C SER A 171 -1.30 -36.75 -0.05
N ILE A 172 -1.11 -37.69 0.85
CA ILE A 172 0.12 -37.91 1.59
C ILE A 172 0.59 -39.32 1.25
N ASP A 173 1.68 -39.43 0.51
CA ASP A 173 2.21 -40.72 0.05
C ASP A 173 3.56 -41.04 0.68
N ASN A 174 3.85 -42.33 0.83
CA ASN A 174 5.06 -42.85 1.47
C ASN A 174 5.24 -42.36 2.90
N PHE A 175 4.14 -42.23 3.62
CA PHE A 175 4.16 -41.71 5.00
C PHE A 175 5.06 -42.57 5.89
N SER A 176 6.04 -41.95 6.56
CA SER A 176 6.98 -42.64 7.43
C SER A 176 7.38 -41.78 8.62
N LEU A 177 7.08 -42.28 9.82
CA LEU A 177 7.58 -41.68 11.07
C LEU A 177 9.01 -42.11 11.43
N LYS A 178 9.57 -43.11 10.74
CA LYS A 178 10.91 -43.70 11.03
C LYS A 178 12.02 -43.11 10.15
N GLY A 179 11.80 -41.98 9.54
CA GLY A 179 12.64 -41.40 8.52
C GLY A 179 12.29 -41.90 7.11
N GLY A 180 12.50 -41.06 6.14
CA GLY A 180 12.12 -41.27 4.74
C GLY A 180 11.35 -40.06 4.22
N ASP A 181 11.30 -39.98 2.92
CA ASP A 181 10.64 -38.86 2.24
C ASP A 181 9.14 -39.16 2.10
N THR A 182 8.31 -38.33 2.71
CA THR A 182 6.85 -38.35 2.57
C THR A 182 6.47 -37.26 1.55
N ASN A 183 5.76 -37.65 0.50
CA ASN A 183 5.25 -36.71 -0.49
C ASN A 183 3.89 -36.16 0.00
N ILE A 184 3.73 -34.85 -0.03
CA ILE A 184 2.46 -34.18 0.26
C ILE A 184 2.05 -33.37 -0.95
N GLU A 185 0.84 -33.63 -1.41
CA GLU A 185 0.15 -32.83 -2.42
C GLU A 185 -1.19 -32.39 -1.85
N ALA A 186 -1.47 -31.11 -1.88
CA ALA A 186 -2.78 -30.59 -1.47
C ALA A 186 -3.27 -29.55 -2.47
N SER A 187 -4.56 -29.54 -2.71
CA SER A 187 -5.24 -28.54 -3.52
C SER A 187 -6.52 -28.09 -2.85
N ALA A 188 -6.92 -26.85 -3.12
CA ALA A 188 -8.13 -26.23 -2.59
C ALA A 188 -8.60 -25.12 -3.51
N GLU A 189 -9.81 -24.66 -3.30
CA GLU A 189 -10.32 -23.40 -3.87
C GLU A 189 -10.62 -22.41 -2.74
N ILE A 190 -10.16 -21.17 -2.91
CA ILE A 190 -10.42 -20.06 -1.99
C ILE A 190 -11.16 -18.94 -2.74
N PHE A 191 -11.80 -18.02 -2.02
CA PHE A 191 -12.43 -16.83 -2.60
C PHE A 191 -13.30 -17.12 -3.83
N ASN A 192 -14.22 -18.11 -3.72
CA ASN A 192 -15.18 -18.50 -4.76
C ASN A 192 -14.55 -19.04 -6.07
N GLY A 193 -13.43 -19.75 -5.98
CA GLY A 193 -12.88 -20.50 -7.12
C GLY A 193 -11.45 -20.13 -7.51
N LEU A 194 -10.72 -19.38 -6.68
CA LEU A 194 -9.28 -19.20 -6.88
C LEU A 194 -8.55 -20.49 -6.50
N PRO A 195 -7.87 -21.18 -7.45
CA PRO A 195 -7.17 -22.42 -7.15
C PRO A 195 -5.92 -22.17 -6.30
N LEU A 196 -5.72 -23.02 -5.32
CA LEU A 196 -4.54 -23.08 -4.46
C LEU A 196 -4.01 -24.49 -4.48
N SER A 197 -2.70 -24.70 -4.66
CA SER A 197 -2.07 -26.01 -4.48
C SER A 197 -0.74 -25.87 -3.73
N ILE A 198 -0.40 -26.91 -3.00
CA ILE A 198 0.88 -27.07 -2.33
C ILE A 198 1.42 -28.47 -2.59
N GLU A 199 2.68 -28.54 -2.95
CA GLU A 199 3.45 -29.77 -3.10
C GLU A 199 4.68 -29.66 -2.20
N ALA A 200 5.04 -30.72 -1.47
CA ALA A 200 6.23 -30.74 -0.63
C ALA A 200 6.71 -32.16 -0.39
N ILE A 201 8.03 -32.30 -0.18
CA ILE A 201 8.62 -33.53 0.34
C ILE A 201 8.99 -33.29 1.79
N ILE A 202 8.44 -34.09 2.70
CA ILE A 202 8.66 -33.94 4.15
C ILE A 202 9.39 -35.18 4.67
N ALA A 203 10.51 -34.94 5.37
CA ALA A 203 11.22 -35.94 6.14
C ALA A 203 11.03 -35.69 7.64
N ILE A 204 10.50 -36.68 8.36
CA ILE A 204 10.27 -36.61 9.81
C ILE A 204 11.33 -37.46 10.51
N GLN A 205 11.96 -36.93 11.55
CA GLN A 205 12.89 -37.66 12.42
C GLN A 205 12.30 -37.75 13.83
N LEU A 206 12.43 -38.92 14.43
CA LEU A 206 11.98 -39.18 15.81
C LEU A 206 13.19 -39.29 16.76
N ASP A 207 13.02 -38.77 17.96
CA ASP A 207 13.84 -39.11 19.12
C ASP A 207 12.95 -39.87 20.13
N GLY A 208 13.15 -41.20 20.19
CA GLY A 208 12.22 -42.09 20.86
C GLY A 208 10.84 -42.12 20.19
N GLN A 209 9.79 -41.64 20.91
CA GLN A 209 8.42 -41.51 20.39
C GLN A 209 8.01 -40.09 20.02
N LYS A 210 8.93 -39.12 20.14
CA LYS A 210 8.66 -37.70 19.86
C LYS A 210 9.29 -37.28 18.54
N ILE A 211 8.58 -36.46 17.79
CA ILE A 211 9.12 -35.83 16.59
C ILE A 211 10.20 -34.85 17.02
N SER A 212 11.45 -35.06 16.56
CA SER A 212 12.60 -34.22 16.87
C SER A 212 12.92 -33.23 15.75
N GLN A 213 12.71 -33.60 14.49
CA GLN A 213 12.97 -32.74 13.35
C GLN A 213 11.97 -32.99 12.22
N ILE A 214 11.57 -31.92 11.55
CA ILE A 214 10.77 -31.94 10.32
C ILE A 214 11.52 -31.14 9.26
N LYS A 215 11.88 -31.79 8.15
CA LYS A 215 12.47 -31.12 6.98
C LYS A 215 11.46 -31.14 5.85
N ALA A 216 11.04 -29.98 5.41
CA ALA A 216 10.26 -29.82 4.19
C ALA A 216 11.17 -29.30 3.07
N THR A 217 11.27 -30.06 2.01
CA THR A 217 12.05 -29.73 0.81
C THR A 217 11.13 -29.73 -0.40
N ASN A 218 11.60 -29.12 -1.49
CA ASN A 218 10.81 -29.00 -2.72
C ASN A 218 9.39 -28.48 -2.46
N ILE A 219 9.27 -27.49 -1.52
CA ILE A 219 7.99 -26.84 -1.31
C ILE A 219 7.66 -26.05 -2.55
N GLU A 220 6.49 -26.30 -3.16
CA GLU A 220 5.90 -25.50 -4.22
C GLU A 220 4.48 -25.13 -3.80
N LEU A 221 4.21 -23.84 -3.65
CA LEU A 221 2.88 -23.29 -3.39
C LEU A 221 2.46 -22.50 -4.62
N LYS A 222 1.33 -22.85 -5.20
CA LYS A 222 0.78 -22.20 -6.40
C LYS A 222 -0.61 -21.65 -6.11
N ALA A 223 -0.84 -20.37 -6.50
CA ALA A 223 -2.14 -19.71 -6.41
C ALA A 223 -2.31 -18.80 -7.63
N ASP A 224 -2.95 -19.30 -8.67
CA ASP A 224 -3.08 -18.65 -9.98
C ASP A 224 -1.71 -18.18 -10.54
N GLN A 225 -1.35 -16.90 -10.42
CA GLN A 225 -0.08 -16.37 -10.91
C GLN A 225 1.05 -16.45 -9.88
N ILE A 226 0.72 -16.73 -8.63
CA ILE A 226 1.71 -16.85 -7.56
C ILE A 226 2.29 -18.26 -7.58
N ASN A 227 3.61 -18.33 -7.62
CA ASN A 227 4.36 -19.56 -7.41
C ASN A 227 5.46 -19.27 -6.39
N ILE A 228 5.43 -19.97 -5.25
CA ILE A 228 6.44 -19.85 -4.20
C ILE A 228 7.09 -21.21 -4.04
N SER A 229 8.41 -21.22 -4.11
CA SER A 229 9.20 -22.44 -3.90
C SER A 229 10.15 -22.26 -2.71
N GLY A 230 10.54 -23.38 -2.07
CA GLY A 230 11.49 -23.28 -0.98
C GLY A 230 11.72 -24.54 -0.18
N LYS A 231 12.28 -24.31 1.01
CA LYS A 231 12.57 -25.36 2.00
C LYS A 231 12.48 -24.80 3.42
N VAL A 232 12.07 -25.65 4.35
CA VAL A 232 11.98 -25.34 5.79
C VAL A 232 12.56 -26.51 6.58
N ASP A 233 13.37 -26.22 7.56
CA ASP A 233 13.93 -27.17 8.53
C ASP A 233 13.49 -26.74 9.94
N ALA A 234 12.68 -27.57 10.59
CA ALA A 234 12.19 -27.33 11.95
C ALA A 234 12.80 -28.37 12.89
N ASP A 235 13.77 -27.93 13.69
CA ASP A 235 14.32 -28.70 14.82
C ASP A 235 13.45 -28.47 16.05
N LEU A 236 12.54 -29.41 16.33
CA LEU A 236 11.60 -29.32 17.44
C LEU A 236 12.26 -29.59 18.78
N SER A 237 13.41 -30.31 18.80
CA SER A 237 14.18 -30.55 20.02
C SER A 237 14.79 -29.27 20.56
N ASN A 238 15.25 -28.41 19.67
CA ASN A 238 15.82 -27.09 19.98
C ASN A 238 14.85 -25.94 19.75
N SER A 239 13.61 -26.24 19.34
CA SER A 239 12.58 -25.25 18.95
C SER A 239 13.09 -24.22 17.94
N GLN A 240 13.94 -24.65 17.01
CA GLN A 240 14.52 -23.80 15.97
C GLN A 240 13.87 -24.11 14.63
N ILE A 241 13.47 -23.07 13.91
CA ILE A 241 12.97 -23.21 12.53
C ILE A 241 13.80 -22.29 11.64
N ILE A 242 14.31 -22.84 10.55
CA ILE A 242 15.02 -22.07 9.51
C ILE A 242 14.38 -22.38 8.16
N GLY A 243 14.31 -21.38 7.29
CA GLY A 243 13.73 -21.57 5.98
C GLY A 243 14.21 -20.59 4.93
N LYS A 244 14.03 -21.00 3.68
CA LYS A 244 14.25 -20.17 2.49
C LYS A 244 13.06 -20.33 1.58
N LEU A 245 12.49 -19.21 1.17
CA LEU A 245 11.38 -19.15 0.22
C LEU A 245 11.74 -18.19 -0.90
N SER A 246 11.29 -18.49 -2.10
CA SER A 246 11.49 -17.62 -3.26
C SER A 246 10.31 -17.72 -4.20
N SER A 247 10.06 -16.66 -4.95
CA SER A 247 9.13 -16.69 -6.06
C SER A 247 9.86 -16.33 -7.36
N PRO A 248 9.54 -16.96 -8.49
CA PRO A 248 9.86 -16.41 -9.79
C PRO A 248 9.08 -15.11 -10.01
N SER A 249 9.30 -14.44 -11.14
CA SER A 249 8.52 -13.28 -11.51
C SER A 249 7.01 -13.57 -11.52
N ILE A 250 6.27 -12.79 -10.75
CA ILE A 250 4.82 -12.84 -10.60
C ILE A 250 4.21 -11.63 -11.29
N ASN A 251 3.20 -11.83 -12.12
CA ASN A 251 2.37 -10.74 -12.60
C ASN A 251 1.30 -10.39 -11.55
N LEU A 252 1.70 -9.58 -10.55
CA LEU A 252 0.83 -9.20 -9.44
C LEU A 252 -0.41 -8.41 -9.91
N ARG A 253 -0.27 -7.63 -10.99
CA ARG A 253 -1.41 -6.91 -11.59
C ARG A 253 -2.50 -7.86 -12.09
N ARG A 254 -2.11 -8.97 -12.73
CA ARG A 254 -3.05 -10.00 -13.18
C ARG A 254 -3.64 -10.74 -11.99
N GLN A 255 -2.83 -11.05 -10.99
CA GLN A 255 -3.27 -11.70 -9.75
C GLN A 255 -4.33 -10.86 -9.01
N ILE A 256 -4.09 -9.56 -8.85
CA ILE A 256 -5.07 -8.65 -8.22
C ILE A 256 -6.38 -8.62 -9.01
N LYS A 257 -6.33 -8.58 -10.34
CA LYS A 257 -7.54 -8.67 -11.17
C LYS A 257 -8.30 -9.97 -10.99
N SER A 258 -7.61 -11.09 -10.87
CA SER A 258 -8.22 -12.39 -10.58
C SER A 258 -8.93 -12.39 -9.22
N ILE A 259 -8.29 -11.82 -8.20
CA ILE A 259 -8.89 -11.65 -6.87
C ILE A 259 -10.11 -10.71 -6.92
N GLN A 260 -10.04 -9.60 -7.67
CA GLN A 260 -11.15 -8.64 -7.82
C GLN A 260 -12.41 -9.27 -8.40
N LEU A 261 -12.27 -10.22 -9.34
CA LEU A 261 -13.41 -10.96 -9.91
C LEU A 261 -14.15 -11.77 -8.85
N ASN A 262 -13.44 -12.26 -7.84
CA ASN A 262 -13.97 -13.09 -6.77
C ASN A 262 -14.27 -12.30 -5.48
N LEU A 263 -13.61 -11.16 -5.27
CA LEU A 263 -13.78 -10.26 -4.13
C LEU A 263 -13.89 -8.81 -4.62
N PRO A 264 -15.09 -8.32 -4.96
CA PRO A 264 -15.29 -6.98 -5.56
C PRO A 264 -14.97 -5.81 -4.61
N ILE A 265 -14.70 -6.07 -3.35
CA ILE A 265 -14.27 -5.05 -2.37
C ILE A 265 -12.84 -4.55 -2.62
N PHE A 266 -12.05 -5.27 -3.41
CA PHE A 266 -10.67 -4.93 -3.73
C PHE A 266 -10.60 -4.25 -5.09
N THR A 267 -10.35 -2.94 -5.14
CA THR A 267 -10.22 -2.19 -6.41
C THR A 267 -8.77 -1.82 -6.65
N MET A 268 -8.23 -2.20 -7.81
CA MET A 268 -6.90 -1.77 -8.22
C MET A 268 -6.95 -0.30 -8.69
N PRO A 269 -6.10 0.59 -8.16
CA PRO A 269 -6.02 1.95 -8.65
C PRO A 269 -5.55 2.00 -10.11
N VAL A 270 -5.96 3.04 -10.83
CA VAL A 270 -5.41 3.33 -12.15
C VAL A 270 -3.96 3.77 -11.97
N MET A 271 -3.04 3.17 -12.71
CA MET A 271 -1.62 3.47 -12.67
C MET A 271 -1.18 4.10 -13.99
N SER A 272 -0.24 5.06 -13.92
CA SER A 272 0.30 5.75 -15.10
C SER A 272 1.04 4.78 -16.03
N ASN A 273 1.79 3.84 -15.46
CA ASN A 273 2.46 2.79 -16.21
C ASN A 273 1.59 1.54 -16.32
N THR A 274 1.25 1.15 -17.54
CA THR A 274 0.45 -0.06 -17.81
C THR A 274 1.18 -1.36 -17.50
N ALA A 275 2.52 -1.34 -17.43
CA ALA A 275 3.36 -2.46 -17.04
C ALA A 275 3.66 -2.52 -15.53
N ALA A 276 3.18 -1.55 -14.73
CA ALA A 276 3.38 -1.58 -13.29
C ALA A 276 2.82 -2.86 -12.64
N LEU A 277 3.55 -3.44 -11.70
CA LEU A 277 3.24 -4.69 -10.99
C LEU A 277 3.18 -5.94 -11.89
N THR A 278 3.88 -5.94 -13.02
CA THR A 278 3.92 -7.13 -13.90
C THR A 278 5.13 -8.02 -13.65
N ASP A 279 6.15 -7.53 -12.96
CA ASP A 279 7.38 -8.25 -12.65
C ASP A 279 7.72 -8.08 -11.16
N VAL A 280 7.12 -8.91 -10.31
CA VAL A 280 7.36 -8.89 -8.86
C VAL A 280 7.88 -10.26 -8.43
N TYR A 281 9.03 -10.28 -7.75
CA TYR A 281 9.57 -11.50 -7.17
C TYR A 281 10.27 -11.23 -5.84
N PHE A 282 10.46 -12.29 -5.06
CA PHE A 282 11.15 -12.17 -3.79
C PHE A 282 12.02 -13.39 -3.48
N ASN A 283 13.04 -13.15 -2.67
CA ASN A 283 13.81 -14.16 -1.98
C ASN A 283 13.74 -13.87 -0.49
N SER A 284 13.45 -14.88 0.30
CA SER A 284 13.26 -14.75 1.75
C SER A 284 14.06 -15.82 2.47
N GLU A 285 14.82 -15.43 3.49
CA GLU A 285 15.44 -16.31 4.46
C GLU A 285 14.90 -15.97 5.84
N PHE A 286 14.61 -16.98 6.65
CA PHE A 286 14.13 -16.74 8.00
C PHE A 286 14.67 -17.77 9.00
N SER A 287 14.78 -17.34 10.24
CA SER A 287 15.10 -18.19 11.38
C SER A 287 14.24 -17.80 12.59
N ILE A 288 13.73 -18.80 13.29
CA ILE A 288 12.98 -18.63 14.54
C ILE A 288 13.71 -19.47 15.59
N ASN A 289 14.03 -18.88 16.72
CA ASN A 289 14.76 -19.55 17.79
C ASN A 289 13.85 -19.97 18.97
N PRO A 290 14.32 -20.77 19.93
CA PRO A 290 13.54 -21.30 21.06
C PRO A 290 12.96 -20.22 21.98
N ARG A 291 13.50 -19.01 21.96
CA ARG A 291 13.05 -17.90 22.80
C ARG A 291 11.95 -17.07 22.12
N GLY A 292 11.49 -17.50 20.93
CA GLY A 292 10.53 -16.75 20.12
C GLY A 292 11.14 -15.58 19.36
N TYR A 293 12.48 -15.46 19.35
CA TYR A 293 13.15 -14.48 18.53
C TYR A 293 13.19 -14.96 17.08
N SER A 294 12.73 -14.13 16.17
CA SER A 294 12.65 -14.42 14.75
C SER A 294 13.43 -13.38 13.97
N ASN A 295 14.20 -13.84 13.00
CA ASN A 295 14.94 -12.99 12.07
C ASN A 295 14.53 -13.35 10.65
N TYR A 296 14.17 -12.35 9.86
CA TYR A 296 13.74 -12.48 8.46
C TYR A 296 14.56 -11.52 7.61
N THR A 297 15.10 -12.01 6.52
CA THR A 297 15.76 -11.21 5.49
C THR A 297 15.08 -11.47 4.17
N HIS A 298 14.54 -10.43 3.57
CA HIS A 298 13.83 -10.51 2.29
C HIS A 298 14.49 -9.57 1.29
N GLN A 299 14.68 -10.05 0.08
CA GLN A 299 14.92 -9.23 -1.09
C GLN A 299 13.65 -9.25 -1.94
N VAL A 300 13.02 -8.10 -2.08
CA VAL A 300 11.81 -7.92 -2.90
C VAL A 300 12.17 -7.07 -4.11
N VAL A 301 11.83 -7.53 -5.29
CA VAL A 301 12.03 -6.78 -6.53
C VAL A 301 10.67 -6.50 -7.15
N ILE A 302 10.41 -5.23 -7.43
CA ILE A 302 9.15 -4.75 -8.04
C ILE A 302 9.52 -4.02 -9.32
N ASP A 303 9.15 -4.59 -10.48
CA ASP A 303 9.41 -4.01 -11.81
C ASP A 303 10.89 -3.60 -11.98
N GLY A 304 11.81 -4.47 -11.57
CA GLY A 304 13.26 -4.28 -11.66
C GLY A 304 13.87 -3.41 -10.54
N GLN A 305 13.10 -2.97 -9.56
CA GLN A 305 13.55 -2.14 -8.43
C GLN A 305 13.68 -3.02 -7.17
N ALA A 306 14.90 -3.12 -6.62
CA ALA A 306 15.19 -4.00 -5.51
C ALA A 306 15.06 -3.28 -4.16
N PHE A 307 14.41 -3.95 -3.22
CA PHE A 307 14.28 -3.57 -1.82
C PHE A 307 14.80 -4.69 -0.94
N ASN A 308 15.59 -4.34 0.07
CA ASN A 308 15.97 -5.26 1.11
C ASN A 308 15.14 -4.97 2.37
N VAL A 309 14.56 -6.01 2.93
CA VAL A 309 13.73 -5.93 4.13
C VAL A 309 14.32 -6.86 5.17
N THR A 310 14.71 -6.34 6.31
CA THR A 310 15.13 -7.12 7.48
C THR A 310 14.10 -6.93 8.58
N ILE A 311 13.64 -8.03 9.17
CA ILE A 311 12.68 -8.00 10.27
C ILE A 311 13.25 -8.83 11.42
N GLU A 312 13.33 -8.25 12.59
CA GLU A 312 13.63 -8.92 13.84
C GLU A 312 12.42 -8.84 14.75
N ALA A 313 11.96 -9.98 15.25
CA ALA A 313 10.78 -10.03 16.09
C ALA A 313 11.04 -10.90 17.33
N ASP A 314 10.65 -10.41 18.48
CA ASP A 314 10.72 -11.12 19.75
C ASP A 314 9.29 -11.33 20.30
N GLN A 315 8.80 -12.55 20.20
CA GLN A 315 7.47 -12.92 20.68
C GLN A 315 7.35 -12.83 22.20
N SER A 316 8.46 -12.96 22.95
CA SER A 316 8.45 -12.90 24.40
C SER A 316 8.19 -11.49 24.93
N THR A 317 8.70 -10.48 24.24
CA THR A 317 8.51 -9.06 24.57
C THR A 317 7.42 -8.39 23.75
N GLY A 318 6.97 -9.03 22.66
CA GLY A 318 6.03 -8.46 21.71
C GLY A 318 6.63 -7.32 20.87
N LYS A 319 7.96 -7.26 20.70
CA LYS A 319 8.65 -6.24 19.92
C LYS A 319 8.99 -6.74 18.52
N MET A 320 8.89 -5.85 17.54
CA MET A 320 9.33 -6.08 16.16
C MET A 320 10.09 -4.84 15.65
N ASP A 321 11.28 -5.07 15.12
CA ASP A 321 12.09 -4.08 14.43
C ASP A 321 12.17 -4.45 12.95
N ALA A 322 11.85 -3.54 12.05
CA ALA A 322 11.89 -3.74 10.61
C ALA A 322 12.67 -2.62 9.93
N LEU A 323 13.57 -3.00 9.03
CA LEU A 323 14.34 -2.08 8.19
C LEU A 323 14.05 -2.38 6.72
N VAL A 324 13.60 -1.36 5.99
CA VAL A 324 13.37 -1.42 4.55
C VAL A 324 14.35 -0.47 3.86
N THR A 325 15.18 -1.00 2.96
CA THR A 325 16.13 -0.19 2.20
C THR A 325 15.94 -0.38 0.70
N GLY A 326 16.14 0.68 -0.08
CA GLY A 326 16.07 0.65 -1.53
C GLY A 326 16.88 1.79 -2.15
N ASN A 327 17.48 1.54 -3.33
CA ASN A 327 18.25 2.58 -4.01
C ASN A 327 17.34 3.46 -4.86
N GLN A 328 16.38 2.87 -5.57
CA GLN A 328 15.45 3.60 -6.42
C GLN A 328 14.05 3.04 -6.32
N PHE A 329 13.05 3.94 -6.29
CA PHE A 329 11.64 3.59 -6.42
C PHE A 329 10.92 4.54 -7.37
N LYS A 330 10.44 4.04 -8.50
CA LYS A 330 9.66 4.81 -9.49
C LYS A 330 8.19 4.88 -9.07
N LEU A 331 7.93 5.55 -7.94
CA LEU A 331 6.58 5.66 -7.38
C LEU A 331 5.60 6.28 -8.38
N GLY A 332 6.07 7.20 -9.25
CA GLY A 332 5.26 7.82 -10.29
C GLY A 332 4.58 6.82 -11.24
N ASP A 333 5.17 5.65 -11.47
CA ASP A 333 4.61 4.59 -12.33
C ASP A 333 3.34 3.96 -11.74
N TYR A 334 3.21 3.97 -10.41
CA TYR A 334 2.11 3.35 -9.66
C TYR A 334 1.00 4.36 -9.31
N LEU A 335 1.23 5.64 -9.52
CA LEU A 335 0.24 6.69 -9.31
C LEU A 335 -0.65 6.88 -10.55
N PRO A 336 -1.86 7.43 -10.40
CA PRO A 336 -2.70 7.79 -11.53
C PRO A 336 -1.99 8.78 -12.47
N PRO A 337 -2.28 8.74 -13.80
CA PRO A 337 -1.75 9.73 -14.73
C PRO A 337 -2.12 11.15 -14.31
N GLN A 338 -1.22 12.10 -14.56
CA GLN A 338 -1.53 13.53 -14.31
C GLN A 338 -2.75 13.97 -15.13
N GLY A 339 -3.61 14.78 -14.52
CA GLY A 339 -4.85 15.25 -15.15
C GLY A 339 -6.01 14.27 -15.14
N SER A 340 -5.85 13.08 -14.53
CA SER A 340 -6.98 12.19 -14.24
C SER A 340 -7.97 12.89 -13.31
N PRO A 341 -9.29 12.74 -13.51
CA PRO A 341 -10.26 13.31 -12.56
C PRO A 341 -9.94 12.80 -11.15
N ASN A 342 -9.80 13.70 -10.21
CA ASN A 342 -9.40 13.46 -8.81
C ASN A 342 -10.32 12.52 -8.01
N THR A 343 -11.36 11.97 -8.61
CA THR A 343 -12.36 11.12 -7.97
C THR A 343 -11.78 9.87 -7.31
N GLN A 344 -10.66 9.34 -7.81
CA GLN A 344 -10.06 8.12 -7.22
C GLN A 344 -9.12 8.42 -6.04
N LEU A 345 -8.43 9.56 -6.04
CA LEU A 345 -7.62 9.99 -4.90
C LEU A 345 -8.46 10.49 -3.72
N GLN A 346 -9.68 10.97 -4.01
CA GLN A 346 -10.61 11.45 -2.98
C GLN A 346 -11.24 10.33 -2.13
N THR A 347 -11.24 9.09 -2.63
CA THR A 347 -11.85 7.94 -1.95
C THR A 347 -10.85 6.90 -1.45
N ALA A 348 -9.56 7.04 -1.79
CA ALA A 348 -8.53 6.15 -1.28
C ALA A 348 -8.22 6.46 0.20
N ALA A 349 -8.23 5.46 1.06
CA ALA A 349 -7.82 5.61 2.45
C ALA A 349 -6.32 5.96 2.50
N ILE A 350 -6.01 7.22 2.79
CA ILE A 350 -4.64 7.77 2.78
C ILE A 350 -3.75 7.07 3.81
N PHE A 351 -4.32 6.66 4.94
CA PHE A 351 -3.59 6.05 6.05
C PHE A 351 -3.51 4.52 5.97
N ALA A 352 -4.17 3.87 4.99
CA ALA A 352 -4.14 2.41 4.86
C ALA A 352 -2.71 1.85 4.76
N PRO A 353 -1.78 2.45 3.98
CA PRO A 353 -0.40 1.96 3.93
C PRO A 353 0.34 2.04 5.28
N LEU A 354 0.03 3.04 6.12
CA LEU A 354 0.64 3.20 7.43
C LEU A 354 0.19 2.13 8.43
N SER A 355 -1.00 1.57 8.24
CA SER A 355 -1.53 0.53 9.13
C SER A 355 -1.01 -0.87 8.83
N LEU A 356 -0.55 -1.16 7.60
CA LEU A 356 -0.15 -2.50 7.16
C LEU A 356 0.92 -3.18 8.04
N PRO A 357 2.05 -2.53 8.40
CA PRO A 357 3.05 -3.16 9.26
C PRO A 357 2.51 -3.52 10.63
N PHE A 358 1.60 -2.69 11.17
CA PHE A 358 1.02 -2.83 12.50
C PHE A 358 -0.18 -3.78 12.55
N LEU A 359 -0.80 -4.09 11.41
CA LEU A 359 -1.81 -5.16 11.28
C LEU A 359 -1.18 -6.55 11.30
N LEU A 360 0.04 -6.68 10.79
CA LEU A 360 0.76 -7.95 10.73
C LEU A 360 1.41 -8.34 12.07
N TRP A 361 1.59 -7.38 12.98
CA TRP A 361 2.19 -7.59 14.27
C TRP A 361 1.36 -6.93 15.40
N GLN A 362 0.94 -7.72 16.37
CA GLN A 362 0.06 -7.24 17.46
C GLN A 362 0.79 -6.55 18.62
N GLY A 363 2.12 -6.53 18.60
CA GLY A 363 2.96 -5.93 19.62
C GLY A 363 3.41 -4.50 19.29
N GLN A 364 4.51 -4.09 19.92
CA GLN A 364 5.19 -2.85 19.60
C GLN A 364 6.07 -3.05 18.36
N SER A 365 5.98 -2.16 17.41
CA SER A 365 6.75 -2.20 16.16
C SER A 365 7.56 -0.94 15.99
N HIS A 366 8.81 -1.11 15.56
CA HIS A 366 9.69 -0.07 15.08
C HIS A 366 10.01 -0.36 13.61
N VAL A 367 9.75 0.60 12.72
CA VAL A 367 9.95 0.44 11.27
C VAL A 367 10.81 1.58 10.77
N GLU A 368 11.94 1.24 10.18
CA GLU A 368 12.81 2.19 9.48
C GLU A 368 12.68 1.99 7.97
N LEU A 369 12.55 3.09 7.25
CA LEU A 369 12.52 3.14 5.79
C LEU A 369 13.64 4.06 5.30
N ALA A 370 14.51 3.55 4.43
CA ALA A 370 15.58 4.32 3.79
C ALA A 370 15.60 4.06 2.29
N ILE A 371 15.25 5.07 1.48
CA ILE A 371 15.23 5.00 0.01
C ILE A 371 16.02 6.18 -0.55
N GLU A 372 17.03 5.89 -1.40
CA GLU A 372 17.91 6.93 -1.92
C GLU A 372 17.22 7.86 -2.93
N ASP A 373 16.40 7.31 -3.84
CA ASP A 373 15.70 8.08 -4.87
C ASP A 373 14.29 7.56 -5.10
N ILE A 374 13.30 8.41 -4.90
CA ILE A 374 11.90 8.14 -5.24
C ILE A 374 11.52 9.02 -6.42
N ALA A 375 11.45 8.43 -7.60
CA ALA A 375 11.05 9.12 -8.81
C ALA A 375 9.51 9.24 -8.87
N MET A 376 9.03 10.47 -8.81
CA MET A 376 7.64 10.85 -9.11
C MET A 376 7.49 11.08 -10.62
N GLN A 377 6.31 11.43 -11.09
CA GLN A 377 6.10 11.67 -12.54
C GLN A 377 6.88 12.88 -13.08
N THR A 378 7.10 13.91 -12.24
CA THR A 378 7.70 15.19 -12.65
C THR A 378 8.86 15.65 -11.79
N PHE A 379 9.14 14.99 -10.67
CA PHE A 379 10.23 15.32 -9.76
C PHE A 379 10.72 14.07 -9.03
N SER A 380 11.81 14.20 -8.27
CA SER A 380 12.30 13.14 -7.38
C SER A 380 12.37 13.62 -5.94
N VAL A 381 12.11 12.69 -5.02
CA VAL A 381 12.40 12.82 -3.58
C VAL A 381 13.65 11.99 -3.31
N ARG A 382 14.69 12.61 -2.78
CA ARG A 382 15.98 11.95 -2.52
C ARG A 382 16.24 11.77 -1.04
N ASN A 383 17.06 10.78 -0.72
CA ASN A 383 17.51 10.51 0.65
C ASN A 383 16.35 10.40 1.65
N LEU A 384 15.25 9.74 1.23
CA LEU A 384 14.13 9.52 2.13
C LEU A 384 14.56 8.62 3.27
N TYR A 385 14.41 9.11 4.48
CA TYR A 385 14.54 8.35 5.71
C TYR A 385 13.33 8.58 6.59
N ALA A 386 12.68 7.52 7.06
CA ALA A 386 11.54 7.60 7.97
C ALA A 386 11.64 6.56 9.07
N GLN A 387 11.28 6.95 10.30
CA GLN A 387 11.15 6.07 11.45
C GLN A 387 9.71 6.11 11.96
N LEU A 388 9.10 4.95 12.02
CA LEU A 388 7.74 4.77 12.51
C LEU A 388 7.76 3.83 13.72
N ASP A 389 7.20 4.28 14.82
CA ASP A 389 6.98 3.50 16.03
C ASP A 389 5.49 3.30 16.23
N GLY A 390 5.07 2.11 16.67
CA GLY A 390 3.64 1.93 16.86
C GLY A 390 3.23 0.62 17.47
N GLY A 391 1.95 0.56 17.80
CA GLY A 391 1.26 -0.61 18.32
C GLY A 391 -0.18 -0.25 18.64
N ASN A 392 -1.08 -1.24 18.59
CA ASN A 392 -2.51 -1.04 18.86
C ASN A 392 -3.16 0.09 18.04
N ASN A 393 -2.78 0.20 16.76
CA ASN A 393 -3.26 1.24 15.83
C ASN A 393 -2.93 2.70 16.25
N LEU A 394 -1.96 2.89 17.11
CA LEU A 394 -1.30 4.17 17.35
C LEU A 394 0.04 4.13 16.63
N VAL A 395 0.30 5.09 15.76
CA VAL A 395 1.53 5.19 14.97
C VAL A 395 2.17 6.55 15.19
N GLN A 396 3.43 6.54 15.57
CA GLN A 396 4.25 7.72 15.71
C GLN A 396 5.30 7.74 14.59
N LEU A 397 5.32 8.79 13.79
CA LEU A 397 6.40 9.11 12.88
C LEU A 397 7.43 9.93 13.68
N SER A 398 8.44 9.24 14.21
CA SER A 398 9.47 9.85 15.06
C SER A 398 10.40 10.73 14.26
N SER A 399 10.63 10.40 12.99
CA SER A 399 11.45 11.14 12.06
C SER A 399 11.04 10.86 10.62
N LEU A 400 10.92 11.91 9.82
CA LEU A 400 10.87 11.86 8.35
C LEU A 400 11.81 12.93 7.83
N ASN A 401 12.78 12.55 7.00
CA ASN A 401 13.71 13.45 6.35
C ASN A 401 13.77 13.11 4.86
N ALA A 402 13.79 14.12 4.01
CA ALA A 402 13.93 13.95 2.57
C ALA A 402 14.49 15.21 1.92
N ASP A 403 15.22 15.05 0.82
CA ASP A 403 15.64 16.15 -0.03
C ASP A 403 14.64 16.33 -1.17
N LEU A 404 14.13 17.53 -1.35
CA LEU A 404 13.07 17.86 -2.29
C LEU A 404 13.28 19.25 -2.89
N PHE A 405 13.23 19.38 -4.21
CA PHE A 405 13.37 20.65 -4.93
C PHE A 405 14.56 21.50 -4.43
N GLY A 406 15.74 20.89 -4.35
CA GLY A 406 16.97 21.56 -3.91
C GLY A 406 17.05 21.91 -2.42
N GLY A 407 15.99 21.72 -1.65
CA GLY A 407 15.92 21.94 -0.21
C GLY A 407 15.62 20.67 0.56
N GLN A 408 15.24 20.82 1.84
CA GLN A 408 14.98 19.74 2.77
C GLN A 408 13.55 19.79 3.30
N PHE A 409 12.95 18.61 3.42
CA PHE A 409 11.68 18.38 4.10
C PHE A 409 11.91 17.50 5.31
N ASN A 410 11.43 17.92 6.48
CA ASN A 410 11.47 17.13 7.70
C ASN A 410 10.08 17.12 8.32
N ALA A 411 9.70 16.02 8.98
CA ALA A 411 8.43 15.96 9.69
C ALA A 411 8.49 14.99 10.88
N THR A 412 7.66 15.27 11.88
CA THR A 412 7.24 14.32 12.90
C THR A 412 5.72 14.29 12.93
N ALA A 413 5.13 13.15 13.30
CA ALA A 413 3.68 13.01 13.37
C ALA A 413 3.22 11.96 14.36
N GLU A 414 1.99 12.08 14.81
CA GLU A 414 1.26 11.07 15.56
C GLU A 414 -0.05 10.78 14.84
N PHE A 415 -0.36 9.48 14.67
CA PHE A 415 -1.58 9.01 14.01
C PHE A 415 -2.36 8.07 14.95
N ASP A 416 -3.62 8.37 15.17
CA ASP A 416 -4.56 7.46 15.86
C ASP A 416 -5.50 6.83 14.82
N LEU A 417 -5.24 5.56 14.50
CA LEU A 417 -5.93 4.78 13.48
C LEU A 417 -7.02 3.87 14.07
N ARG A 418 -7.37 4.02 15.37
CA ARG A 418 -8.36 3.16 16.07
C ARG A 418 -9.80 3.45 15.65
N ASN A 419 -10.05 4.64 15.12
CA ASN A 419 -11.37 5.09 14.75
C ASN A 419 -11.60 5.00 13.23
N ALA A 420 -12.85 4.92 12.81
CA ALA A 420 -13.22 4.95 11.38
C ALA A 420 -12.79 6.24 10.65
N GLN A 421 -12.62 7.34 11.41
CA GLN A 421 -11.99 8.57 10.96
C GLN A 421 -10.67 8.72 11.75
N PRO A 422 -9.52 8.34 11.16
CA PRO A 422 -8.23 8.51 11.78
C PRO A 422 -7.96 9.97 12.13
N SER A 423 -7.28 10.22 13.25
CA SER A 423 -6.81 11.54 13.62
C SER A 423 -5.29 11.62 13.56
N PHE A 424 -4.76 12.80 13.32
CA PHE A 424 -3.33 13.02 13.24
C PHE A 424 -2.92 14.37 13.81
N ASN A 425 -1.66 14.44 14.24
CA ASN A 425 -0.93 15.67 14.55
C ASN A 425 0.39 15.61 13.80
N LEU A 426 0.67 16.58 12.93
CA LEU A 426 1.81 16.62 12.02
C LEU A 426 2.58 17.92 12.19
N GLN A 427 3.89 17.85 12.32
CA GLN A 427 4.81 18.98 12.46
C GLN A 427 5.83 18.98 11.31
N PRO A 428 5.45 19.42 10.12
CA PRO A 428 6.37 19.53 8.99
C PRO A 428 7.22 20.79 9.08
N THR A 429 8.46 20.66 8.63
CA THR A 429 9.42 21.73 8.45
C THR A 429 10.00 21.64 7.04
N VAL A 430 10.01 22.77 6.36
CA VAL A 430 10.56 22.93 5.01
C VAL A 430 11.72 23.92 5.09
N ASN A 431 12.85 23.56 4.49
CA ASN A 431 14.07 24.36 4.50
C ASN A 431 14.56 24.60 3.08
N ALA A 432 14.60 25.85 2.65
CA ALA A 432 15.18 26.30 1.38
C ALA A 432 14.68 25.53 0.13
N ILE A 433 13.41 25.15 0.08
CA ILE A 433 12.79 24.55 -1.10
C ILE A 433 12.75 25.56 -2.24
N ASP A 434 13.27 25.20 -3.42
CA ASP A 434 13.16 26.02 -4.62
C ASP A 434 11.73 26.04 -5.17
N LEU A 435 11.06 27.16 -5.04
CA LEU A 435 9.68 27.33 -5.51
C LEU A 435 9.57 27.26 -7.04
N GLY A 436 10.61 27.67 -7.78
CA GLY A 436 10.61 27.61 -9.25
C GLY A 436 10.59 26.15 -9.73
N GLU A 437 11.45 25.31 -9.16
CA GLU A 437 11.45 23.87 -9.44
C GLU A 437 10.14 23.22 -9.01
N ALA A 438 9.62 23.56 -7.81
CA ALA A 438 8.37 23.01 -7.30
C ALA A 438 7.17 23.38 -8.18
N PHE A 439 7.00 24.66 -8.53
CA PHE A 439 5.92 25.10 -9.41
C PHE A 439 6.04 24.53 -10.81
N LEU A 440 7.24 24.47 -11.40
CA LEU A 440 7.47 23.85 -12.69
C LEU A 440 7.05 22.38 -12.69
N ALA A 441 7.44 21.64 -11.66
CA ALA A 441 7.12 20.21 -11.52
C ALA A 441 5.62 19.94 -11.31
N LEU A 442 4.93 20.80 -10.54
CA LEU A 442 3.53 20.58 -10.15
C LEU A 442 2.52 21.20 -11.13
N THR A 443 2.87 22.32 -11.76
CA THR A 443 1.93 23.08 -12.61
C THR A 443 2.37 23.22 -14.06
N GLY A 444 3.61 22.87 -14.37
CA GLY A 444 4.22 23.06 -15.70
C GLY A 444 4.70 24.48 -15.96
N ASN A 445 4.64 25.40 -14.97
CA ASN A 445 5.05 26.79 -15.09
C ASN A 445 5.97 27.19 -13.93
N ALA A 446 7.02 27.95 -14.19
CA ALA A 446 7.91 28.50 -13.19
C ALA A 446 7.60 29.99 -12.92
N ASP A 447 6.32 30.33 -12.82
CA ASP A 447 5.87 31.72 -12.65
C ASP A 447 6.24 32.32 -11.30
N ILE A 448 6.57 31.51 -10.34
CA ILE A 448 7.00 31.89 -8.98
C ILE A 448 8.33 31.20 -8.71
N SER A 449 9.30 31.95 -8.20
CA SER A 449 10.59 31.40 -7.76
C SER A 449 11.00 31.99 -6.41
N GLY A 450 12.08 31.47 -5.84
CA GLY A 450 12.59 31.85 -4.52
C GLY A 450 12.76 30.62 -3.62
N GLN A 451 13.41 30.78 -2.49
CA GLN A 451 13.66 29.69 -1.55
C GLN A 451 12.68 29.77 -0.38
N LEU A 452 11.81 28.78 -0.27
CA LEU A 452 10.81 28.65 0.79
C LEU A 452 11.39 27.94 2.01
N SER A 453 11.23 28.55 3.16
CA SER A 453 11.35 27.92 4.47
C SER A 453 10.04 28.08 5.24
N ALA A 454 9.54 27.01 5.85
CA ALA A 454 8.30 27.03 6.59
C ALA A 454 8.31 26.00 7.72
N GLN A 455 7.60 26.32 8.79
CA GLN A 455 7.35 25.41 9.90
C GLN A 455 5.90 25.53 10.29
N THR A 456 5.22 24.39 10.43
CA THR A 456 3.82 24.36 10.85
C THR A 456 3.59 23.29 11.92
N ASN A 457 2.50 23.44 12.65
CA ASN A 457 1.95 22.40 13.51
C ASN A 457 0.47 22.29 13.14
N VAL A 458 0.07 21.17 12.59
CA VAL A 458 -1.27 20.93 12.07
C VAL A 458 -1.84 19.63 12.59
N SER A 459 -3.12 19.66 12.91
CA SER A 459 -3.89 18.48 13.31
C SER A 459 -5.16 18.37 12.49
N GLY A 460 -5.68 17.17 12.38
CA GLY A 460 -6.91 16.93 11.64
C GLY A 460 -7.42 15.50 11.84
N ASN A 461 -8.55 15.22 11.22
CA ASN A 461 -9.13 13.87 11.16
C ASN A 461 -9.77 13.64 9.78
N GLY A 462 -9.88 12.40 9.37
CA GLY A 462 -10.51 12.02 8.12
C GLY A 462 -9.86 10.79 7.49
N SER A 463 -10.59 10.12 6.61
CA SER A 463 -10.12 8.96 5.86
C SER A 463 -9.75 9.30 4.40
N ASP A 464 -10.10 10.49 3.95
CA ASP A 464 -9.87 10.98 2.59
C ASP A 464 -9.42 12.44 2.59
N ILE A 465 -8.90 12.92 1.45
CA ILE A 465 -8.29 14.25 1.34
C ILE A 465 -9.27 15.40 1.62
N VAL A 466 -10.54 15.23 1.28
CA VAL A 466 -11.56 16.29 1.46
C VAL A 466 -11.90 16.43 2.94
N THR A 467 -12.15 15.31 3.62
CA THR A 467 -12.43 15.31 5.06
C THR A 467 -11.24 15.82 5.87
N ILE A 468 -10.00 15.45 5.47
CA ILE A 468 -8.78 15.98 6.07
C ILE A 468 -8.70 17.50 5.89
N GLN A 469 -8.88 18.01 4.66
CA GLN A 469 -8.84 19.45 4.40
C GLN A 469 -9.88 20.23 5.23
N GLN A 470 -11.09 19.69 5.37
CA GLN A 470 -12.17 20.30 6.17
C GLN A 470 -11.87 20.33 7.66
N SER A 471 -11.21 19.30 8.17
CA SER A 471 -10.90 19.14 9.59
C SER A 471 -9.59 19.80 10.01
N LEU A 472 -8.76 20.25 9.05
CA LEU A 472 -7.42 20.73 9.31
C LEU A 472 -7.44 21.97 10.22
N LEU A 473 -6.72 21.87 11.34
CA LEU A 473 -6.51 22.93 12.32
C LEU A 473 -5.01 23.09 12.56
N GLY A 474 -4.54 24.32 12.69
CA GLY A 474 -3.14 24.51 13.03
C GLY A 474 -2.62 25.90 12.72
N MET A 475 -1.34 26.08 12.99
CA MET A 475 -0.64 27.33 12.77
C MET A 475 0.80 27.09 12.33
N GLY A 476 1.39 28.11 11.72
CA GLY A 476 2.77 28.06 11.28
C GLY A 476 3.28 29.40 10.84
N GLN A 477 4.50 29.41 10.34
CA GLN A 477 5.15 30.57 9.76
C GLN A 477 5.92 30.15 8.51
N PHE A 478 6.09 31.09 7.59
CA PHE A 478 6.88 30.87 6.39
C PHE A 478 7.74 32.10 6.06
N SER A 479 8.79 31.86 5.32
CA SER A 479 9.67 32.85 4.74
C SER A 479 10.11 32.41 3.36
N VAL A 480 10.04 33.29 2.38
CA VAL A 480 10.58 33.08 1.03
C VAL A 480 11.68 34.10 0.78
N THR A 481 12.88 33.63 0.53
CA THR A 481 14.03 34.48 0.23
C THR A 481 14.05 34.77 -1.27
N SER A 482 14.19 36.06 -1.61
CA SER A 482 14.29 36.55 -2.99
C SER A 482 13.17 36.03 -3.93
N PRO A 483 11.88 36.10 -3.53
CA PRO A 483 10.81 35.62 -4.37
C PRO A 483 10.65 36.47 -5.63
N THR A 484 10.40 35.80 -6.77
CA THR A 484 10.08 36.46 -8.04
C THR A 484 8.73 35.99 -8.52
N PHE A 485 7.88 36.94 -8.94
CA PHE A 485 6.57 36.68 -9.52
C PHE A 485 6.58 37.11 -10.98
N GLY A 486 6.64 36.15 -11.91
CA GLY A 486 6.76 36.40 -13.36
C GLY A 486 5.55 37.12 -13.98
N PRO A 487 4.29 36.69 -13.69
CA PRO A 487 3.12 37.22 -14.39
C PRO A 487 2.67 38.59 -13.93
N ILE A 488 3.16 39.07 -12.78
CA ILE A 488 2.64 40.28 -12.15
C ILE A 488 3.79 41.24 -11.85
N ASN A 489 3.66 42.49 -12.35
CA ASN A 489 4.52 43.58 -11.90
C ASN A 489 3.78 44.39 -10.84
N VAL A 490 4.04 44.07 -9.56
CA VAL A 490 3.43 44.75 -8.41
C VAL A 490 3.85 46.20 -8.37
N GLU A 491 5.11 46.52 -8.68
CA GLU A 491 5.62 47.88 -8.73
C GLU A 491 4.87 48.70 -9.79
N GLN A 492 4.66 48.17 -10.99
CA GLN A 492 3.87 48.80 -12.05
C GLN A 492 2.42 49.06 -11.57
N THR A 493 1.78 48.08 -10.92
CA THR A 493 0.40 48.20 -10.43
C THR A 493 0.29 49.33 -9.37
N VAL A 494 1.23 49.39 -8.45
CA VAL A 494 1.29 50.44 -7.44
C VAL A 494 1.58 51.79 -8.11
N CYS A 495 2.54 51.88 -9.02
CA CYS A 495 2.88 53.12 -9.71
C CYS A 495 1.73 53.66 -10.58
N GLN A 496 0.99 52.80 -11.23
CA GLN A 496 -0.23 53.18 -11.96
C GLN A 496 -1.29 53.74 -11.02
N SER A 497 -1.45 53.13 -9.83
CA SER A 497 -2.38 53.63 -8.80
C SER A 497 -1.96 55.01 -8.27
N VAL A 498 -0.68 55.18 -8.04
CA VAL A 498 -0.09 56.50 -7.62
C VAL A 498 -0.27 57.55 -8.72
N ALA A 499 -0.06 57.19 -9.98
CA ALA A 499 -0.25 58.10 -11.12
C ALA A 499 -1.70 58.56 -11.25
N LEU A 500 -2.68 57.63 -11.03
CA LEU A 500 -4.10 57.99 -10.97
C LEU A 500 -4.41 58.95 -9.84
N LEU A 501 -3.82 58.77 -8.66
CA LEU A 501 -4.01 59.66 -7.50
C LEU A 501 -3.37 61.05 -7.69
N SER A 502 -2.24 61.10 -8.40
CA SER A 502 -1.51 62.36 -8.63
C SER A 502 -1.97 63.16 -9.87
N GLY A 503 -2.82 62.55 -10.72
CA GLY A 503 -3.23 63.12 -11.99
C GLY A 503 -2.10 63.22 -13.03
N SER A 504 -1.00 62.49 -12.82
CA SER A 504 0.15 62.38 -13.71
C SER A 504 0.19 61.02 -14.40
N GLY A 505 0.62 60.97 -15.66
CA GLY A 505 0.80 59.69 -16.36
C GLY A 505 1.98 58.90 -15.78
N SER A 506 1.89 57.58 -15.75
CA SER A 506 3.01 56.68 -15.42
C SER A 506 3.99 56.67 -16.60
N THR A 507 5.24 57.12 -16.39
CA THR A 507 6.27 57.26 -17.44
C THR A 507 7.41 56.26 -17.31
N GLY A 508 7.30 55.24 -16.44
CA GLY A 508 8.37 54.26 -16.20
C GLY A 508 8.33 53.03 -17.11
N THR A 509 9.50 52.48 -17.44
CA THR A 509 9.64 51.13 -18.01
C THR A 509 9.78 50.15 -16.87
N PHE A 510 8.90 49.14 -16.82
CA PHE A 510 8.88 48.13 -15.77
C PHE A 510 9.39 46.81 -16.34
N SER A 511 10.05 46.02 -15.50
CA SER A 511 10.44 44.63 -15.84
C SER A 511 9.22 43.72 -16.02
N ALA A 512 9.38 42.60 -16.70
CA ALA A 512 8.27 41.67 -16.96
C ALA A 512 7.76 40.92 -15.71
N GLY A 513 8.30 41.16 -14.51
CA GLY A 513 7.91 40.51 -13.26
C GLY A 513 8.29 41.34 -12.06
N THR A 514 7.96 40.83 -10.90
CA THR A 514 8.29 41.46 -9.61
C THR A 514 9.30 40.62 -8.86
N GLN A 515 10.44 41.21 -8.52
CA GLN A 515 11.37 40.64 -7.54
C GLN A 515 11.14 41.36 -6.21
N LEU A 516 10.84 40.57 -5.17
CA LEU A 516 10.66 41.07 -3.81
C LEU A 516 11.91 40.81 -2.97
N ASP A 517 12.05 41.55 -1.88
CA ASP A 517 12.94 41.15 -0.78
C ASP A 517 12.39 39.89 -0.09
N THR A 518 12.79 39.60 1.12
CA THR A 518 12.22 38.47 1.85
C THR A 518 10.71 38.68 2.06
N LEU A 519 9.92 37.67 1.63
CA LEU A 519 8.48 37.59 1.89
C LEU A 519 8.26 36.67 3.09
N GLN A 520 7.56 37.14 4.09
CA GLN A 520 7.26 36.35 5.30
C GLN A 520 5.82 36.51 5.75
N GLY A 521 5.31 35.59 6.55
CA GLY A 521 3.97 35.65 7.11
C GLY A 521 3.66 34.48 8.03
N ASN A 522 2.49 34.55 8.65
CA ASN A 522 1.95 33.51 9.52
C ASN A 522 0.87 32.74 8.81
N LEU A 523 0.76 31.45 9.12
CA LEU A 523 -0.21 30.50 8.58
C LEU A 523 -1.18 30.09 9.68
N SER A 524 -2.49 30.04 9.38
CA SER A 524 -3.51 29.51 10.28
C SER A 524 -4.52 28.69 9.48
N PHE A 525 -4.64 27.43 9.83
CA PHE A 525 -5.54 26.46 9.20
C PHE A 525 -6.79 26.28 10.04
N ALA A 526 -7.97 26.45 9.45
CA ALA A 526 -9.25 26.20 10.10
C ALA A 526 -10.38 26.02 9.08
N ASN A 527 -11.25 25.05 9.29
CA ASN A 527 -12.51 24.86 8.53
C ASN A 527 -12.34 24.86 7.00
N GLY A 528 -11.33 24.14 6.49
CA GLY A 528 -11.06 24.07 5.05
C GLY A 528 -10.40 25.33 4.47
N GLN A 529 -10.02 26.29 5.31
CA GLN A 529 -9.38 27.54 4.92
C GLN A 529 -7.95 27.62 5.47
N LEU A 530 -7.09 28.27 4.68
CA LEU A 530 -5.78 28.73 5.13
C LEU A 530 -5.79 30.26 5.15
N LEU A 531 -5.70 30.84 6.34
CA LEU A 531 -5.47 32.26 6.53
C LEU A 531 -3.96 32.52 6.58
N VAL A 532 -3.46 33.37 5.71
CA VAL A 532 -2.09 33.90 5.72
C VAL A 532 -2.16 35.34 6.27
N SER A 533 -1.63 35.55 7.44
CA SER A 533 -1.62 36.85 8.10
C SER A 533 -0.20 37.43 8.20
N ASP A 534 -0.13 38.70 8.55
CA ASP A 534 1.13 39.43 8.76
C ASP A 534 2.12 39.29 7.60
N ILE A 535 1.55 39.15 6.38
CA ILE A 535 2.37 39.14 5.17
C ILE A 535 3.16 40.41 5.11
N SER A 536 4.48 40.35 4.99
CA SER A 536 5.37 41.48 4.87
C SER A 536 6.51 41.19 3.88
N THR A 537 6.80 42.18 3.05
CA THR A 537 7.94 42.20 2.10
C THR A 537 8.23 43.62 1.66
N ALA A 538 9.25 43.82 0.82
CA ALA A 538 9.57 45.11 0.22
C ALA A 538 10.05 44.93 -1.25
N ILE A 539 9.97 46.05 -1.99
CA ILE A 539 10.61 46.25 -3.30
C ILE A 539 11.33 47.60 -3.22
N GLY A 540 12.62 47.59 -2.93
CA GLY A 540 13.35 48.84 -2.69
C GLY A 540 12.69 49.67 -1.60
N ASN A 541 12.13 50.85 -1.95
CA ASN A 541 11.47 51.75 -0.99
C ASN A 541 9.97 51.43 -0.79
N LEU A 542 9.40 50.47 -1.51
CA LEU A 542 8.00 50.10 -1.40
C LEU A 542 7.85 48.98 -0.38
N LYS A 543 7.23 49.25 0.75
CA LYS A 543 6.87 48.25 1.75
C LYS A 543 5.50 47.69 1.43
N LEU A 544 5.39 46.38 1.43
CA LEU A 544 4.16 45.66 1.16
C LEU A 544 3.77 44.86 2.41
N SER A 545 2.51 44.97 2.79
CA SER A 545 1.92 44.14 3.87
C SER A 545 0.54 43.66 3.45
N GLY A 546 0.04 42.61 4.11
CA GLY A 546 -1.29 42.12 3.74
C GLY A 546 -1.73 40.86 4.50
N ARG A 547 -2.88 40.35 4.08
CA ARG A 547 -3.45 39.10 4.51
C ARG A 547 -4.12 38.38 3.34
N SER A 548 -4.04 37.05 3.31
CA SER A 548 -4.70 36.24 2.29
C SER A 548 -5.57 35.20 2.93
N THR A 549 -6.71 34.93 2.32
CA THR A 549 -7.56 33.76 2.64
C THR A 549 -7.53 32.83 1.44
N VAL A 550 -7.16 31.60 1.70
CA VAL A 550 -7.10 30.53 0.70
C VAL A 550 -8.19 29.50 1.03
N GLN A 551 -9.10 29.26 0.10
CA GLN A 551 -10.11 28.20 0.17
C GLN A 551 -9.49 26.94 -0.41
N MET A 552 -9.12 25.99 0.45
CA MET A 552 -8.34 24.81 0.03
C MET A 552 -9.15 23.87 -0.87
N ILE A 553 -10.44 23.73 -0.62
CA ILE A 553 -11.33 22.83 -1.38
C ILE A 553 -11.69 23.45 -2.73
N GLU A 554 -12.10 24.72 -2.73
CA GLU A 554 -12.47 25.48 -3.93
C GLU A 554 -11.26 25.89 -4.76
N GLN A 555 -10.05 25.75 -4.20
CA GLN A 555 -8.77 26.11 -4.83
C GLN A 555 -8.73 27.57 -5.28
N THR A 556 -9.26 28.47 -4.44
CA THR A 556 -9.29 29.92 -4.70
C THR A 556 -8.57 30.67 -3.59
N PHE A 557 -8.10 31.87 -3.92
CA PHE A 557 -7.52 32.77 -2.93
C PHE A 557 -7.99 34.21 -3.11
N GLN A 558 -7.98 34.96 -2.00
CA GLN A 558 -8.16 36.38 -1.96
C GLN A 558 -7.06 36.99 -1.08
N LEU A 559 -6.24 37.86 -1.66
CA LEU A 559 -5.20 38.64 -0.99
C LEU A 559 -5.65 40.10 -0.89
N ASN A 560 -5.74 40.63 0.33
CA ASN A 560 -5.87 42.04 0.58
C ASN A 560 -4.49 42.57 1.02
N ALA A 561 -3.94 43.49 0.28
CA ALA A 561 -2.60 43.98 0.50
C ALA A 561 -2.55 45.52 0.51
N GLU A 562 -1.55 46.03 1.15
CA GLU A 562 -1.28 47.45 1.31
C GLU A 562 0.16 47.72 0.88
N ALA A 563 0.34 48.79 0.11
CA ALA A 563 1.63 49.27 -0.29
C ALA A 563 1.89 50.64 0.35
N VAL A 564 3.05 50.81 0.94
CA VAL A 564 3.49 52.08 1.54
C VAL A 564 4.84 52.47 0.93
N VAL A 565 4.92 53.65 0.38
CA VAL A 565 6.17 54.21 -0.14
C VAL A 565 6.95 54.85 0.97
N ALA A 566 8.08 54.27 1.37
CA ALA A 566 8.95 54.78 2.43
C ALA A 566 10.08 55.63 1.83
N GLY A 567 9.99 56.96 1.99
CA GLY A 567 11.08 57.88 1.64
C GLY A 567 10.99 58.58 0.28
N ALA A 568 11.84 59.56 0.05
CA ALA A 568 11.80 60.51 -1.08
C ALA A 568 12.55 60.03 -2.34
N LYS A 569 13.25 58.91 -2.33
CA LYS A 569 13.98 58.41 -3.52
C LYS A 569 13.05 57.57 -4.39
N SER A 570 12.90 57.96 -5.63
CA SER A 570 12.31 57.08 -6.64
C SER A 570 13.07 55.75 -6.62
N SER A 571 12.35 54.64 -6.62
CA SER A 571 12.95 53.36 -6.99
C SER A 571 13.66 53.49 -8.34
N SER A 572 14.68 52.68 -8.60
CA SER A 572 15.48 52.71 -9.82
C SER A 572 14.64 52.49 -11.11
N SER A 573 13.35 52.17 -11.00
CA SER A 573 12.41 51.82 -12.04
C SER A 573 11.45 52.92 -12.52
N GLY A 574 11.48 54.11 -11.99
CA GLY A 574 10.83 55.25 -12.62
C GLY A 574 9.42 55.63 -12.15
N CYS A 575 8.95 55.17 -11.00
CA CYS A 575 7.77 55.71 -10.37
C CYS A 575 8.10 57.08 -9.74
N ALA A 576 7.78 58.17 -10.43
CA ALA A 576 7.91 59.52 -9.86
C ALA A 576 6.87 59.72 -8.75
N ILE A 577 7.30 59.63 -7.50
CA ILE A 577 6.43 59.77 -6.34
C ILE A 577 6.41 61.21 -5.86
N ASN A 578 5.21 61.80 -5.87
CA ASN A 578 4.99 63.08 -5.26
C ASN A 578 5.23 62.99 -3.74
N GLN A 579 5.98 63.92 -3.15
CA GLN A 579 6.26 63.98 -1.71
C GLN A 579 4.99 63.84 -0.83
N ARG A 580 3.83 64.26 -1.34
CA ARG A 580 2.52 64.14 -0.66
C ARG A 580 2.01 62.71 -0.52
N LEU A 581 2.49 61.78 -1.35
CA LEU A 581 2.10 60.36 -1.32
C LEU A 581 3.07 59.48 -0.52
N GLN A 582 4.12 60.06 0.04
CA GLN A 582 5.02 59.38 0.96
C GLN A 582 4.25 58.96 2.21
N ASN A 583 4.50 57.73 2.67
CA ASN A 583 3.83 57.12 3.83
C ASN A 583 2.30 56.99 3.71
N GLN A 584 1.72 57.20 2.51
CA GLN A 584 0.31 56.91 2.27
C GLN A 584 0.11 55.42 1.98
N ILE A 585 -0.96 54.85 2.53
CA ILE A 585 -1.35 53.45 2.32
C ILE A 585 -2.13 53.37 1.01
N ILE A 586 -1.63 52.56 0.08
CA ILE A 586 -2.28 52.25 -1.20
C ILE A 586 -2.81 50.81 -1.12
N PRO A 587 -4.11 50.60 -0.92
CA PRO A 587 -4.68 49.29 -0.82
C PRO A 587 -4.93 48.67 -2.21
N PHE A 588 -4.65 47.38 -2.34
CA PHE A 588 -4.97 46.62 -3.51
C PHE A 588 -5.46 45.20 -3.14
N MET A 589 -6.20 44.59 -4.02
CA MET A 589 -6.77 43.27 -3.84
C MET A 589 -6.37 42.39 -5.01
N CYS A 590 -5.88 41.19 -4.71
CA CYS A 590 -5.65 40.13 -5.70
C CYS A 590 -6.56 38.96 -5.42
N GLN A 591 -7.14 38.39 -6.46
CA GLN A 591 -7.92 37.14 -6.35
C GLN A 591 -7.61 36.24 -7.52
N GLY A 592 -7.69 34.93 -7.28
CA GLY A 592 -7.37 33.95 -8.30
C GLY A 592 -7.82 32.54 -7.92
N ASN A 593 -7.66 31.65 -8.87
CA ASN A 593 -7.89 30.22 -8.72
C ASN A 593 -6.58 29.50 -9.10
N PHE A 594 -6.12 28.60 -8.23
CA PHE A 594 -4.89 27.83 -8.43
C PHE A 594 -5.13 26.35 -8.76
N GLY A 595 -6.38 25.94 -8.94
CA GLY A 595 -6.73 24.58 -9.39
C GLY A 595 -6.30 24.27 -10.82
N PRO A 596 -6.40 23.00 -11.26
CA PRO A 596 -5.97 22.58 -12.60
C PRO A 596 -6.63 23.33 -13.76
N ASN A 597 -7.84 23.86 -13.52
CA ASN A 597 -8.59 24.69 -14.47
C ASN A 597 -8.55 26.19 -14.12
N GLY A 598 -7.63 26.59 -13.23
CA GLY A 598 -7.55 27.96 -12.73
C GLY A 598 -7.05 28.95 -13.78
N SER A 599 -7.38 30.23 -13.55
CA SER A 599 -6.84 31.34 -14.33
C SER A 599 -5.32 31.38 -14.17
N LYS A 600 -4.58 31.42 -15.27
CA LYS A 600 -3.11 31.48 -15.30
C LYS A 600 -2.52 32.74 -14.69
N SER A 601 -3.33 33.77 -14.40
CA SER A 601 -2.88 35.02 -13.81
C SER A 601 -3.90 35.53 -12.79
N PRO A 602 -3.48 35.84 -11.57
CA PRO A 602 -4.36 36.45 -10.60
C PRO A 602 -4.80 37.84 -11.06
N ASN A 603 -6.03 38.18 -10.75
CA ASN A 603 -6.57 39.53 -11.00
C ASN A 603 -6.20 40.44 -9.82
N CYS A 604 -5.26 41.34 -10.01
CA CYS A 604 -4.83 42.31 -9.02
C CYS A 604 -5.27 43.72 -9.44
N ALA A 605 -6.00 44.39 -8.58
CA ALA A 605 -6.46 45.76 -8.82
C ALA A 605 -6.40 46.59 -7.53
N PRO A 606 -6.21 47.92 -7.63
CA PRO A 606 -6.39 48.80 -6.49
C PRO A 606 -7.81 48.72 -5.94
N ASP A 607 -7.99 48.77 -4.63
CA ASP A 607 -9.32 48.82 -4.01
C ASP A 607 -9.96 50.16 -4.33
N GLN A 608 -10.82 50.17 -5.33
CA GLN A 608 -11.48 51.37 -5.84
C GLN A 608 -12.33 52.10 -4.78
N LYS A 609 -12.88 51.40 -3.79
CA LYS A 609 -13.68 51.99 -2.72
C LYS A 609 -12.81 52.80 -1.76
N VAL A 610 -11.66 52.24 -1.39
CA VAL A 610 -10.74 52.92 -0.47
C VAL A 610 -9.95 54.00 -1.21
N LEU A 611 -9.57 53.72 -2.47
CA LEU A 611 -8.92 54.72 -3.32
C LEU A 611 -9.82 55.95 -3.56
N GLY A 612 -11.12 55.74 -3.78
CA GLY A 612 -12.11 56.80 -3.93
C GLY A 612 -12.25 57.69 -2.69
N LYS A 613 -12.17 57.08 -1.49
CA LYS A 613 -12.17 57.85 -0.21
C LYS A 613 -10.87 58.65 -0.03
N LEU A 614 -9.73 58.08 -0.38
CA LEU A 614 -8.44 58.78 -0.35
C LEU A 614 -8.41 59.97 -1.32
N LEU A 615 -8.97 59.80 -2.52
CA LEU A 615 -9.13 60.85 -3.51
C LEU A 615 -10.06 61.95 -3.01
N GLN A 616 -11.17 61.62 -2.37
CA GLN A 616 -12.08 62.59 -1.78
C GLN A 616 -11.36 63.41 -0.69
N ASN A 617 -10.63 62.79 0.22
CA ASN A 617 -9.93 63.46 1.29
C ASN A 617 -8.82 64.39 0.77
N THR A 618 -8.03 63.93 -0.21
CA THR A 618 -6.97 64.76 -0.84
C THR A 618 -7.54 65.92 -1.69
N LEU A 619 -8.70 65.75 -2.30
CA LEU A 619 -9.41 66.84 -3.01
C LEU A 619 -9.99 67.85 -2.01
N PHE A 620 -10.56 67.40 -0.89
CA PHE A 620 -11.06 68.26 0.15
C PHE A 620 -9.93 69.12 0.83
N GLU A 621 -8.76 68.48 1.07
CA GLU A 621 -7.58 69.25 1.55
C GLU A 621 -7.08 70.27 0.53
N LYS A 622 -7.01 69.91 -0.77
CA LYS A 622 -6.62 70.82 -1.83
C LYS A 622 -7.60 72.00 -1.99
N ILE A 623 -8.88 71.70 -1.98
CA ILE A 623 -9.93 72.76 -2.04
C ILE A 623 -9.94 73.56 -0.78
N GLY A 624 -9.70 73.00 0.40
CA GLY A 624 -9.57 73.73 1.65
C GLY A 624 -8.37 74.68 1.69
N GLN A 625 -7.21 74.27 1.15
CA GLN A 625 -5.99 75.11 1.08
C GLN A 625 -6.10 76.21 0.00
N GLU A 626 -6.71 75.97 -1.15
CA GLU A 626 -7.00 77.01 -2.15
C GLU A 626 -8.04 78.00 -1.66
N PHE A 627 -9.03 77.55 -0.89
CA PHE A 627 -10.04 78.37 -0.31
C PHE A 627 -9.50 79.21 0.86
N MET A 628 -8.59 78.71 1.69
CA MET A 628 -7.95 79.48 2.76
C MET A 628 -6.90 80.45 2.23
N GLY A 629 -6.38 80.28 1.01
CA GLY A 629 -5.45 81.22 0.36
C GLY A 629 -6.15 82.42 -0.30
N ILE A 630 -7.48 82.42 -0.45
CA ILE A 630 -8.24 83.46 -1.16
C ILE A 630 -9.10 84.31 -0.20
N SER A 631 -9.31 83.91 1.06
CA SER A 631 -10.18 84.66 1.97
C SER A 631 -9.44 85.25 3.16
N GLY A 632 -8.85 86.40 2.94
CA GLY A 632 -8.88 87.46 3.96
C GLY A 632 -10.28 88.07 3.97
N GLY A 633 -11.28 87.46 4.64
CA GLY A 633 -12.63 88.06 4.73
C GLY A 633 -13.71 87.07 5.13
N GLU A 634 -14.28 87.33 6.29
CA GLU A 634 -15.39 86.61 6.91
C GLU A 634 -16.55 86.26 5.96
N SER A 635 -16.97 85.03 5.91
CA SER A 635 -18.38 84.56 5.89
C SER A 635 -18.48 83.05 5.79
N ALA A 636 -19.12 82.45 6.76
CA ALA A 636 -19.48 81.00 6.79
C ALA A 636 -20.50 80.67 5.67
N ALA A 637 -20.06 80.02 4.62
CA ALA A 637 -20.94 79.46 3.61
C ALA A 637 -21.35 78.00 3.99
N SER A 638 -22.64 77.75 4.07
CA SER A 638 -23.25 76.50 4.48
C SER A 638 -22.79 75.30 3.58
N GLY A 639 -22.61 74.17 4.16
CA GLY A 639 -22.10 72.91 3.51
C GLY A 639 -22.88 72.43 2.30
N ASN A 640 -23.98 73.05 1.93
CA ASN A 640 -24.76 72.71 0.71
C ASN A 640 -24.25 73.39 -0.56
N ALA A 641 -23.66 74.59 -0.46
CA ALA A 641 -23.08 75.30 -1.61
C ALA A 641 -21.81 74.63 -2.14
N VAL A 642 -21.05 74.00 -1.28
CA VAL A 642 -19.83 73.24 -1.65
C VAL A 642 -20.23 71.96 -2.37
N LYS A 643 -21.32 71.29 -1.97
CA LYS A 643 -21.84 70.08 -2.59
C LYS A 643 -22.37 70.28 -4.01
N ASP A 644 -22.97 71.44 -4.26
CA ASP A 644 -23.50 71.75 -5.61
C ASP A 644 -22.41 72.29 -6.56
N SER A 645 -21.40 72.96 -6.06
CA SER A 645 -20.20 73.31 -6.86
C SER A 645 -19.39 72.08 -7.27
N LEU A 646 -19.29 71.09 -6.39
CA LEU A 646 -18.65 69.79 -6.71
C LEU A 646 -19.44 69.00 -7.75
N LYS A 647 -20.76 68.95 -7.67
CA LYS A 647 -21.58 68.28 -8.68
C LYS A 647 -21.42 68.94 -10.06
N THR A 648 -21.32 70.23 -10.13
CA THR A 648 -21.18 70.95 -11.38
C THR A 648 -19.76 70.76 -11.98
N PHE A 649 -18.72 70.70 -11.16
CA PHE A 649 -17.37 70.43 -11.57
C PHE A 649 -17.16 68.98 -12.10
N PHE A 650 -17.78 68.04 -11.44
CA PHE A 650 -17.71 66.65 -11.90
C PHE A 650 -18.52 66.43 -13.19
N LYS A 651 -19.66 67.09 -13.37
CA LYS A 651 -20.45 67.06 -14.61
C LYS A 651 -19.70 67.69 -15.80
N ALA A 652 -18.90 68.70 -15.57
CA ALA A 652 -18.12 69.36 -16.61
C ALA A 652 -16.85 68.59 -17.05
N LYS A 653 -16.34 67.70 -16.21
CA LYS A 653 -15.15 66.88 -16.53
C LYS A 653 -15.46 65.49 -17.05
N LEU A 654 -16.67 64.98 -16.84
CA LEU A 654 -17.14 63.71 -17.40
C LEU A 654 -17.68 63.82 -18.84
N ASN A 655 -17.84 65.02 -19.37
CA ASN A 655 -18.26 65.32 -20.72
C ASN A 655 -17.13 65.87 -21.62
N LYS A 656 -15.89 65.67 -21.25
CA LYS A 656 -14.70 65.81 -22.09
C LYS A 656 -13.96 64.43 -22.07
#